data_2e06ca6b9904f9a656269b542474b370
#
_entry.id   2e06ca6b9904f9a656269b542474b370
#
_cell.length_a   1.000
_cell.length_b   1.000
_cell.length_c   1.000
_cell.angle_alpha   90.00
_cell.angle_beta   90.00
_cell.angle_gamma   90.00
#
_symmetry.space_group_name_H-M   'P 1'
#
loop_
_entity.id
_entity.type
_entity.pdbx_description
1 polymer ?
#
loop_
_entity_poly.entity_id
_entity_poly.type
_entity_poly.pdbx_seq_one_letter_code
_entity_poly.pdbx_strand_id
1 'polypeptide(L)'
;SEGIITEVTSLALTHSPEVVNVVFSDFKLKSAAGTLERFPHVVASVSNLADERHLVGRMHDALDGELDRRGALCAALEGVPDLTAYNQRRLTDPSLAPVPALFVICDEYQEMLADPEWGPKFQKLFWRIVRLGRAYHMFLQLVGQTVDTQKLRDTRKLLGFTIAARTGREEDSREAIGSTVAAHLPEKGAEGTAYLRVAQRQPREFRFFFSSAEFVPPVGTDDTAEPVRAGTWFDPRPFNVDETADIDGLLAAPQQPKTVAAATIEPAVLPGETAKNPLIVDAVIASLQSAGVGPPRQLWLPPLGVPPPADDLVARYRGKPWDLDYGDNPGLTFPLALEDRPRQHRQDVFCLDVLSDNAMIIGAPKRGATTALMTMITTGALMYRPERVQFYCIAASGPQLASVADLPHVASVVSSFDTEGVNRLLATVRQIVDERERIFAARGLDMMTVREAKFGPNPHDIGIAGGDVVVVVDGWANFQEAAPKHVDTVMSLLRARNYGVRVVLTHTSHISGIRSAIRAETTQKLELRLTDPRESEVPRIDGISKAREVPDTPGRGLSPAGYHVMIGVPELANQPSGRVEVRGIGEVVRRVAGVGKVSEVLRLPESIALEDIMARVDPRVPREMVPFGLSENTLGPAFVNFAESPHVVAVGRAQSGRTNFVRAMMRSIMARYSPDEATIILIDPRRRSVGVVPEEWLSRYTYALGDIKEVINGLCEVLEKRQPPPTATQHEMLTRKFWTGREFFVVVDDATVWPTADNPLARLAPYVEQADSLGLHLIAAADIRSWTFQTAGSSVLGRVVGSLPPVVILDGRRDNGAIISGVFAEPQRPGKAIYATASGTDGVLIGWTPPPTMPTAGSQHLS
;
A
#
# COMPACT_ATOMS: atom_id res chain seq x y z
N SER A 1 8.12 41.89 -21.80
CA SER A 1 7.09 40.87 -22.18
C SER A 1 6.58 41.03 -23.62
N GLU A 2 6.21 42.25 -24.10
CA GLU A 2 5.65 42.45 -25.45
C GLU A 2 6.59 42.00 -26.57
N GLY A 3 7.90 42.29 -26.47
CA GLY A 3 8.90 41.83 -27.44
C GLY A 3 8.94 40.29 -27.58
N ILE A 4 8.77 39.55 -26.48
CA ILE A 4 8.70 38.08 -26.50
C ILE A 4 7.43 37.58 -27.19
N ILE A 5 6.26 38.19 -26.87
CA ILE A 5 4.98 37.88 -27.54
C ILE A 5 5.10 38.10 -29.04
N THR A 6 5.66 39.24 -29.46
CA THR A 6 5.88 39.57 -30.88
C THR A 6 6.82 38.57 -31.56
N GLU A 7 7.90 38.17 -30.90
CA GLU A 7 8.86 37.16 -31.41
C GLU A 7 8.19 35.83 -31.64
N VAL A 8 7.47 35.31 -30.60
CA VAL A 8 6.76 34.04 -30.71
C VAL A 8 5.64 34.08 -31.74
N THR A 9 4.91 35.22 -31.84
CA THR A 9 3.91 35.43 -32.87
C THR A 9 4.51 35.38 -34.28
N SER A 10 5.67 36.00 -34.46
CA SER A 10 6.39 36.00 -35.74
C SER A 10 6.90 34.61 -36.13
N LEU A 11 7.47 33.89 -35.19
CA LEU A 11 7.90 32.51 -35.41
C LEU A 11 6.72 31.59 -35.75
N ALA A 12 5.60 31.74 -35.04
CA ALA A 12 4.40 30.95 -35.24
C ALA A 12 3.67 31.23 -36.58
N LEU A 13 3.76 32.44 -37.07
CA LEU A 13 3.22 32.81 -38.39
C LEU A 13 4.04 32.24 -39.55
N THR A 14 5.33 32.01 -39.35
CA THR A 14 6.25 31.63 -40.42
C THR A 14 6.66 30.15 -40.42
N HIS A 15 6.43 29.44 -39.32
CA HIS A 15 6.82 28.03 -39.13
C HIS A 15 5.69 27.24 -38.50
N SER A 16 5.57 25.98 -38.87
CA SER A 16 4.64 25.07 -38.19
C SER A 16 5.20 24.56 -36.85
N PRO A 17 4.37 24.05 -35.93
CA PRO A 17 4.83 23.42 -34.69
C PRO A 17 5.73 22.20 -34.93
N GLU A 18 5.72 21.61 -36.12
CA GLU A 18 6.63 20.53 -36.50
C GLU A 18 8.06 21.03 -36.80
N VAL A 19 8.22 22.33 -37.02
CA VAL A 19 9.51 22.95 -37.38
C VAL A 19 10.10 23.76 -36.22
N VAL A 20 9.24 24.45 -35.46
CA VAL A 20 9.66 25.31 -34.32
C VAL A 20 8.77 25.08 -33.12
N ASN A 21 9.41 24.87 -31.99
CA ASN A 21 8.76 24.83 -30.67
C ASN A 21 9.38 25.85 -29.72
N VAL A 22 8.63 26.26 -28.72
CA VAL A 22 9.04 27.24 -27.72
C VAL A 22 8.82 26.66 -26.33
N VAL A 23 9.82 26.78 -25.46
CA VAL A 23 9.70 26.61 -23.99
C VAL A 23 9.81 28.02 -23.40
N PHE A 24 8.83 28.40 -22.60
CA PHE A 24 8.82 29.68 -21.92
C PHE A 24 8.86 29.47 -20.39
N SER A 25 9.70 30.23 -19.69
CA SER A 25 9.75 30.25 -18.24
C SER A 25 9.73 31.68 -17.72
N ASP A 26 8.85 31.97 -16.75
CA ASP A 26 8.70 33.25 -16.08
C ASP A 26 8.85 33.07 -14.56
N PHE A 27 9.81 33.78 -13.97
CA PHE A 27 10.08 33.73 -12.53
C PHE A 27 9.30 34.74 -11.70
N LYS A 28 8.70 35.75 -12.32
CA LYS A 28 8.05 36.87 -11.62
C LYS A 28 6.53 36.74 -11.48
N LEU A 29 5.76 36.90 -12.46
CA LEU A 29 4.30 36.89 -12.38
C LEU A 29 3.68 36.85 -13.79
N LYS A 30 2.72 36.01 -13.96
CA LYS A 30 1.82 35.63 -15.05
C LYS A 30 1.49 36.59 -16.22
N SER A 31 2.21 37.69 -16.50
CA SER A 31 1.78 38.67 -17.48
C SER A 31 1.94 38.26 -18.95
N ALA A 32 2.98 37.54 -19.32
CA ALA A 32 3.19 37.04 -20.69
C ALA A 32 2.81 35.56 -20.85
N ALA A 33 2.95 34.77 -19.80
CA ALA A 33 2.73 33.33 -19.82
C ALA A 33 1.33 32.94 -20.31
N GLY A 34 0.28 33.58 -19.82
CA GLY A 34 -1.10 33.27 -20.20
C GLY A 34 -1.43 33.47 -21.69
N THR A 35 -0.80 34.43 -22.36
CA THR A 35 -0.93 34.59 -23.80
C THR A 35 -0.10 33.59 -24.57
N LEU A 36 1.14 33.34 -24.13
CA LEU A 36 2.06 32.45 -24.83
C LEU A 36 1.62 30.97 -24.76
N GLU A 37 1.04 30.53 -23.64
CA GLU A 37 0.51 29.18 -23.47
C GLU A 37 -0.55 28.78 -24.51
N ARG A 38 -1.21 29.72 -25.10
CA ARG A 38 -2.27 29.48 -26.09
C ARG A 38 -1.74 29.18 -27.50
N PHE A 39 -0.45 29.44 -27.78
CA PHE A 39 0.17 29.09 -29.05
C PHE A 39 0.42 27.58 -29.16
N PRO A 40 0.07 26.95 -30.29
CA PRO A 40 0.37 25.52 -30.48
C PRO A 40 1.86 25.23 -30.59
N HIS A 41 2.72 26.22 -30.73
CA HIS A 41 4.18 26.10 -30.74
C HIS A 41 4.79 26.04 -29.34
N VAL A 42 4.06 26.49 -28.30
CA VAL A 42 4.58 26.52 -26.93
C VAL A 42 4.35 25.18 -26.29
N VAL A 43 5.41 24.38 -26.21
CA VAL A 43 5.40 23.00 -25.68
C VAL A 43 5.58 22.92 -24.18
N ALA A 44 5.99 24.00 -23.54
CA ALA A 44 6.07 24.16 -22.09
C ALA A 44 5.99 25.66 -21.74
N SER A 45 5.16 25.99 -20.75
CA SER A 45 5.15 27.28 -20.08
C SER A 45 5.20 27.03 -18.57
N VAL A 46 6.18 27.60 -17.89
CA VAL A 46 6.40 27.44 -16.46
C VAL A 46 6.47 28.81 -15.83
N SER A 47 5.42 29.17 -15.09
CA SER A 47 5.31 30.46 -14.39
C SER A 47 5.27 30.26 -12.88
N ASN A 48 5.56 31.30 -12.10
CA ASN A 48 5.53 31.31 -10.63
C ASN A 48 6.49 30.29 -9.95
N LEU A 49 7.68 30.17 -10.51
CA LEU A 49 8.69 29.22 -10.03
C LEU A 49 9.18 29.50 -8.61
N ALA A 50 9.00 30.71 -8.08
CA ALA A 50 9.35 31.08 -6.71
C ALA A 50 8.54 30.29 -5.66
N ASP A 51 7.28 30.01 -5.93
CA ASP A 51 6.36 29.30 -5.02
C ASP A 51 6.35 27.78 -5.25
N GLU A 52 6.73 27.33 -6.46
CA GLU A 52 6.66 25.92 -6.86
C GLU A 52 8.06 25.33 -7.17
N ARG A 53 8.91 25.25 -6.16
CA ARG A 53 10.32 24.79 -6.31
C ARG A 53 10.48 23.45 -7.04
N HIS A 54 9.53 22.54 -6.91
CA HIS A 54 9.58 21.26 -7.63
C HIS A 54 9.50 21.41 -9.15
N LEU A 55 8.89 22.49 -9.66
CA LEU A 55 8.83 22.78 -11.10
C LEU A 55 10.18 23.27 -11.63
N VAL A 56 10.99 23.93 -10.79
CA VAL A 56 12.33 24.40 -11.17
C VAL A 56 13.22 23.21 -11.52
N GLY A 57 13.31 22.23 -10.63
CA GLY A 57 14.06 21.00 -10.88
C GLY A 57 13.53 20.20 -12.05
N ARG A 58 12.21 20.14 -12.18
CA ARG A 58 11.55 19.47 -13.29
C ARG A 58 11.87 20.08 -14.64
N MET A 59 11.90 21.42 -14.73
CA MET A 59 12.26 22.15 -15.94
C MET A 59 13.74 21.90 -16.32
N HIS A 60 14.65 21.98 -15.33
CA HIS A 60 16.05 21.66 -15.55
C HIS A 60 16.22 20.24 -16.14
N ASP A 61 15.61 19.25 -15.51
CA ASP A 61 15.71 17.85 -15.94
C ASP A 61 15.11 17.61 -17.33
N ALA A 62 13.99 18.27 -17.65
CA ALA A 62 13.35 18.16 -18.96
C ALA A 62 14.22 18.76 -20.08
N LEU A 63 14.81 19.94 -19.87
CA LEU A 63 15.67 20.59 -20.86
C LEU A 63 17.01 19.85 -21.04
N ASP A 64 17.63 19.39 -19.96
CA ASP A 64 18.86 18.62 -20.01
C ASP A 64 18.64 17.27 -20.68
N GLY A 65 17.52 16.58 -20.39
CA GLY A 65 17.13 15.36 -21.03
C GLY A 65 16.83 15.52 -22.54
N GLU A 66 16.23 16.65 -22.94
CA GLU A 66 15.99 16.92 -24.35
C GLU A 66 17.29 17.14 -25.14
N LEU A 67 18.25 17.82 -24.54
CA LEU A 67 19.57 17.98 -25.17
C LEU A 67 20.26 16.62 -25.37
N ASP A 68 20.22 15.75 -24.35
CA ASP A 68 20.77 14.38 -24.45
C ASP A 68 20.03 13.52 -25.48
N ARG A 69 18.69 13.59 -25.51
CA ARG A 69 17.86 12.87 -26.47
C ARG A 69 18.21 13.24 -27.92
N ARG A 70 18.37 14.55 -28.21
CA ARG A 70 18.72 15.04 -29.54
C ARG A 70 20.10 14.54 -29.97
N GLY A 71 21.06 14.56 -29.05
CA GLY A 71 22.37 13.98 -29.29
C GLY A 71 22.32 12.47 -29.56
N ALA A 72 21.53 11.73 -28.81
CA ALA A 72 21.34 10.30 -29.01
C ALA A 72 20.67 9.96 -30.35
N LEU A 73 19.70 10.76 -30.82
CA LEU A 73 19.06 10.58 -32.13
C LEU A 73 20.07 10.72 -33.26
N CYS A 74 20.96 11.71 -33.21
CA CYS A 74 22.00 11.86 -34.20
C CYS A 74 23.00 10.70 -34.12
N ALA A 75 23.45 10.31 -32.95
CA ALA A 75 24.41 9.21 -32.73
C ALA A 75 23.89 7.84 -33.16
N ALA A 76 22.56 7.64 -33.17
CA ALA A 76 21.94 6.38 -33.59
C ALA A 76 21.98 6.15 -35.11
N LEU A 77 22.28 7.18 -35.90
CA LEU A 77 22.28 7.11 -37.36
C LEU A 77 23.70 7.33 -37.90
N GLU A 78 24.19 6.41 -38.70
CA GLU A 78 25.50 6.53 -39.33
C GLU A 78 25.55 7.71 -40.30
N GLY A 79 26.58 8.54 -40.20
CA GLY A 79 26.79 9.71 -41.06
C GLY A 79 25.91 10.94 -40.69
N VAL A 80 25.29 10.95 -39.50
CA VAL A 80 24.45 12.05 -39.02
C VAL A 80 25.11 12.76 -37.83
N PRO A 81 25.94 13.80 -38.10
CA PRO A 81 26.68 14.47 -37.02
C PRO A 81 25.84 15.46 -36.20
N ASP A 82 24.73 15.97 -36.75
CA ASP A 82 23.86 17.00 -36.17
C ASP A 82 22.41 16.86 -36.64
N LEU A 83 21.52 17.68 -36.10
CA LEU A 83 20.11 17.69 -36.46
C LEU A 83 19.83 18.27 -37.85
N THR A 84 20.74 19.05 -38.44
CA THR A 84 20.59 19.50 -39.83
C THR A 84 20.67 18.28 -40.75
N ALA A 85 21.71 17.44 -40.55
CA ALA A 85 21.85 16.19 -41.29
C ALA A 85 20.71 15.21 -41.00
N TYR A 86 20.24 15.13 -39.74
CA TYR A 86 19.08 14.32 -39.36
C TYR A 86 17.81 14.75 -40.13
N ASN A 87 17.51 16.05 -40.16
CA ASN A 87 16.34 16.58 -40.87
C ASN A 87 16.44 16.42 -42.38
N GLN A 88 17.66 16.52 -42.96
CA GLN A 88 17.89 16.18 -44.37
C GLN A 88 17.63 14.71 -44.66
N ARG A 89 18.12 13.82 -43.80
CA ARG A 89 17.90 12.35 -43.93
C ARG A 89 16.39 12.03 -43.83
N ARG A 90 15.64 12.72 -42.97
CA ARG A 90 14.20 12.56 -42.84
C ARG A 90 13.43 12.83 -44.12
N LEU A 91 13.91 13.69 -44.99
CA LEU A 91 13.26 13.96 -46.31
C LEU A 91 13.25 12.73 -47.21
N THR A 92 14.22 11.81 -47.02
CA THR A 92 14.34 10.56 -47.77
C THR A 92 13.85 9.34 -46.96
N ASP A 93 13.73 9.47 -45.66
CA ASP A 93 13.28 8.43 -44.73
C ASP A 93 12.12 8.92 -43.84
N PRO A 94 10.86 8.73 -44.28
CA PRO A 94 9.68 9.19 -43.55
C PRO A 94 9.44 8.46 -42.19
N SER A 95 10.21 7.38 -41.91
CA SER A 95 10.11 6.69 -40.60
C SER A 95 10.73 7.52 -39.47
N LEU A 96 11.58 8.49 -39.81
CA LEU A 96 12.20 9.37 -38.83
C LEU A 96 11.22 10.46 -38.40
N ALA A 97 10.98 10.54 -37.08
CA ALA A 97 10.09 11.55 -36.52
C ALA A 97 10.65 12.98 -36.67
N PRO A 98 9.82 14.00 -36.88
CA PRO A 98 10.27 15.40 -36.92
C PRO A 98 10.85 15.83 -35.56
N VAL A 99 11.96 16.58 -35.61
CA VAL A 99 12.61 17.17 -34.44
C VAL A 99 12.66 18.69 -34.61
N PRO A 100 11.67 19.44 -34.09
CA PRO A 100 11.59 20.87 -34.22
C PRO A 100 12.78 21.59 -33.60
N ALA A 101 13.15 22.76 -34.14
CA ALA A 101 14.02 23.71 -33.45
C ALA A 101 13.34 24.14 -32.14
N LEU A 102 14.06 24.13 -31.02
CA LEU A 102 13.54 24.46 -29.70
C LEU A 102 14.11 25.79 -29.21
N PHE A 103 13.27 26.79 -29.05
CA PHE A 103 13.62 28.06 -28.43
C PHE A 103 13.31 27.98 -26.93
N VAL A 104 14.32 28.12 -26.10
CA VAL A 104 14.20 28.14 -24.63
C VAL A 104 14.31 29.60 -24.19
N ILE A 105 13.18 30.19 -23.86
CA ILE A 105 13.07 31.60 -23.46
C ILE A 105 12.91 31.68 -21.95
N CYS A 106 13.89 32.25 -21.26
CA CYS A 106 13.88 32.43 -19.81
C CYS A 106 13.73 33.91 -19.47
N ASP A 107 12.53 34.31 -19.01
CA ASP A 107 12.29 35.64 -18.51
C ASP A 107 12.68 35.77 -17.05
N GLU A 108 13.30 36.90 -16.66
CA GLU A 108 13.90 37.17 -15.35
C GLU A 108 14.90 36.06 -14.90
N TYR A 109 15.76 35.61 -15.81
CA TYR A 109 16.74 34.55 -15.58
C TYR A 109 17.63 34.76 -14.36
N GLN A 110 17.81 36.04 -13.91
CA GLN A 110 18.62 36.38 -12.73
C GLN A 110 18.06 35.75 -11.45
N GLU A 111 16.75 35.69 -11.30
CA GLU A 111 16.07 35.06 -10.15
C GLU A 111 16.38 33.57 -10.10
N MET A 112 16.32 32.90 -11.26
CA MET A 112 16.71 31.49 -11.38
C MET A 112 18.16 31.25 -10.99
N LEU A 113 19.08 32.10 -11.46
CA LEU A 113 20.50 31.97 -11.14
C LEU A 113 20.83 32.39 -9.71
N ALA A 114 19.94 33.09 -9.00
CA ALA A 114 20.09 33.45 -7.60
C ALA A 114 19.77 32.29 -6.64
N ASP A 115 19.03 31.28 -7.09
CA ASP A 115 18.73 30.09 -6.26
C ASP A 115 20.04 29.36 -5.89
N PRO A 116 20.30 29.14 -4.57
CA PRO A 116 21.56 28.55 -4.13
C PRO A 116 21.72 27.07 -4.54
N GLU A 117 20.64 26.37 -4.77
CA GLU A 117 20.62 24.95 -5.12
C GLU A 117 20.57 24.73 -6.64
N TRP A 118 19.67 25.42 -7.33
CA TRP A 118 19.44 25.26 -8.77
C TRP A 118 20.28 26.21 -9.62
N GLY A 119 20.65 27.37 -9.11
CA GLY A 119 21.43 28.36 -9.88
C GLY A 119 22.68 27.78 -10.53
N PRO A 120 23.57 27.09 -9.81
CA PRO A 120 24.77 26.47 -10.41
C PRO A 120 24.46 25.40 -11.47
N LYS A 121 23.33 24.72 -11.36
CA LYS A 121 22.91 23.71 -12.34
C LYS A 121 22.40 24.36 -13.61
N PHE A 122 21.57 25.40 -13.50
CA PHE A 122 21.14 26.18 -14.66
C PHE A 122 22.31 26.86 -15.37
N GLN A 123 23.30 27.34 -14.68
CA GLN A 123 24.52 27.85 -15.31
C GLN A 123 25.21 26.79 -16.19
N LYS A 124 25.31 25.56 -15.68
CA LYS A 124 25.84 24.41 -16.42
C LYS A 124 24.96 24.07 -17.63
N LEU A 125 23.64 24.02 -17.44
CA LEU A 125 22.68 23.71 -18.50
C LEU A 125 22.72 24.79 -19.59
N PHE A 126 22.71 26.06 -19.24
CA PHE A 126 22.79 27.17 -20.20
C PHE A 126 24.09 27.09 -21.00
N TRP A 127 25.21 26.83 -20.34
CA TRP A 127 26.49 26.63 -21.03
C TRP A 127 26.45 25.43 -21.99
N ARG A 128 25.82 24.31 -21.61
CA ARG A 128 25.64 23.15 -22.48
C ARG A 128 24.79 23.51 -23.69
N ILE A 129 23.64 24.15 -23.48
CA ILE A 129 22.73 24.54 -24.56
C ILE A 129 23.43 25.49 -25.54
N VAL A 130 24.11 26.52 -25.07
CA VAL A 130 24.78 27.49 -25.95
C VAL A 130 25.93 26.83 -26.73
N ARG A 131 26.65 25.89 -26.14
CA ARG A 131 27.75 25.16 -26.79
C ARG A 131 27.29 24.14 -27.82
N LEU A 132 26.27 23.37 -27.50
CA LEU A 132 25.80 22.22 -28.29
C LEU A 132 24.53 22.52 -29.08
N GLY A 133 23.79 23.56 -28.68
CA GLY A 133 22.46 23.83 -29.17
C GLY A 133 22.40 24.09 -30.67
N ARG A 134 23.43 24.67 -31.26
CA ARG A 134 23.52 24.87 -32.71
C ARG A 134 23.48 23.53 -33.47
N ALA A 135 24.21 22.52 -33.00
CA ALA A 135 24.20 21.19 -33.59
C ALA A 135 22.89 20.45 -33.35
N TYR A 136 22.25 20.72 -32.20
CA TYR A 136 21.03 20.01 -31.78
C TYR A 136 19.75 20.88 -31.86
N HIS A 137 19.82 22.02 -32.56
CA HIS A 137 18.71 22.95 -32.77
C HIS A 137 18.00 23.32 -31.46
N MET A 138 18.74 23.59 -30.37
CA MET A 138 18.24 24.17 -29.12
C MET A 138 18.86 25.55 -28.92
N PHE A 139 18.02 26.58 -28.89
CA PHE A 139 18.44 27.96 -28.80
C PHE A 139 18.00 28.57 -27.48
N LEU A 140 18.95 29.19 -26.76
CA LEU A 140 18.70 29.82 -25.46
C LEU A 140 18.54 31.33 -25.62
N GLN A 141 17.47 31.87 -25.09
CA GLN A 141 17.21 33.30 -24.98
C GLN A 141 17.01 33.64 -23.49
N LEU A 142 17.89 34.52 -23.00
CA LEU A 142 17.85 34.98 -21.63
C LEU A 142 17.34 36.45 -21.63
N VAL A 143 16.25 36.67 -20.93
CA VAL A 143 15.60 37.97 -20.82
C VAL A 143 15.65 38.43 -19.37
N GLY A 144 15.95 39.72 -19.14
CA GLY A 144 16.02 40.27 -17.80
C GLY A 144 16.21 41.76 -17.80
N GLN A 145 16.06 42.37 -16.64
CA GLN A 145 16.14 43.84 -16.48
C GLN A 145 17.59 44.33 -16.39
N THR A 146 18.52 43.45 -15.95
CA THR A 146 19.96 43.76 -15.85
C THR A 146 20.76 42.63 -16.45
N VAL A 147 22.04 42.86 -16.72
CA VAL A 147 22.96 41.80 -17.19
C VAL A 147 23.81 41.32 -16.04
N ASP A 148 23.67 40.03 -15.66
CA ASP A 148 24.56 39.40 -14.68
C ASP A 148 25.85 38.93 -15.37
N THR A 149 26.87 39.79 -15.31
CA THR A 149 28.16 39.55 -15.97
C THR A 149 29.00 38.50 -15.30
N GLN A 150 28.78 38.21 -14.00
CA GLN A 150 29.60 37.29 -13.24
C GLN A 150 29.10 35.86 -13.45
N LYS A 151 27.81 35.61 -13.23
CA LYS A 151 27.22 34.27 -13.31
C LYS A 151 27.14 33.72 -14.74
N LEU A 152 27.06 34.62 -15.76
CA LEU A 152 26.97 34.22 -17.17
C LEU A 152 28.27 34.39 -17.95
N ARG A 153 29.43 34.67 -17.32
CA ARG A 153 30.70 35.05 -17.95
C ARG A 153 31.07 34.16 -19.15
N ASP A 154 30.96 32.85 -19.04
CA ASP A 154 31.36 31.93 -20.11
C ASP A 154 30.25 31.68 -21.12
N THR A 155 29.00 31.67 -20.68
CA THR A 155 27.82 31.54 -21.55
C THR A 155 27.69 32.79 -22.48
N ARG A 156 27.90 33.97 -21.95
CA ARG A 156 27.76 35.24 -22.68
C ARG A 156 28.68 35.36 -23.91
N LYS A 157 29.91 34.80 -23.81
CA LYS A 157 30.86 34.84 -24.93
C LYS A 157 30.37 34.08 -26.18
N LEU A 158 29.45 33.15 -25.96
CA LEU A 158 28.89 32.27 -26.99
C LEU A 158 27.52 32.71 -27.50
N LEU A 159 26.91 33.78 -26.94
CA LEU A 159 25.64 34.30 -27.39
C LEU A 159 25.82 34.98 -28.77
N GLY A 160 24.95 34.66 -29.73
CA GLY A 160 25.05 35.13 -31.10
C GLY A 160 24.60 36.57 -31.28
N PHE A 161 23.65 37.04 -30.47
CA PHE A 161 23.14 38.43 -30.53
C PHE A 161 22.66 38.92 -29.15
N THR A 162 22.53 40.19 -28.98
CA THR A 162 21.95 40.82 -27.81
C THR A 162 21.01 41.94 -28.25
N ILE A 163 19.86 42.04 -27.63
CA ILE A 163 18.87 43.10 -27.80
C ILE A 163 18.84 43.92 -26.52
N ALA A 164 18.99 45.23 -26.62
CA ALA A 164 18.83 46.14 -25.51
C ALA A 164 17.68 47.12 -25.82
N ALA A 165 16.59 47.01 -25.07
CA ALA A 165 15.60 48.05 -24.96
C ALA A 165 16.21 49.22 -24.12
N ARG A 166 15.41 50.27 -23.84
CA ARG A 166 15.88 51.35 -22.98
C ARG A 166 16.44 50.83 -21.66
N THR A 167 17.68 51.18 -21.34
CA THR A 167 18.33 50.85 -20.07
C THR A 167 18.28 52.03 -19.11
N GLY A 168 18.26 51.78 -17.80
CA GLY A 168 18.22 52.82 -16.78
C GLY A 168 19.54 53.57 -16.63
N ARG A 169 20.68 52.93 -16.99
CA ARG A 169 22.03 53.45 -16.86
C ARG A 169 22.86 53.16 -18.12
N GLU A 170 23.82 54.05 -18.41
CA GLU A 170 24.76 53.86 -19.53
C GLU A 170 25.63 52.61 -19.39
N GLU A 171 25.98 52.23 -18.14
CA GLU A 171 26.75 51.03 -17.87
C GLU A 171 26.00 49.78 -18.30
N ASP A 172 24.70 49.68 -18.00
CA ASP A 172 23.86 48.55 -18.39
C ASP A 172 23.80 48.44 -19.93
N SER A 173 23.67 49.58 -20.64
CA SER A 173 23.71 49.62 -22.10
C SER A 173 25.06 49.21 -22.65
N ARG A 174 26.14 49.69 -22.07
CA ARG A 174 27.52 49.34 -22.46
C ARG A 174 27.80 47.87 -22.22
N GLU A 175 27.32 47.33 -21.11
CA GLU A 175 27.42 45.92 -20.81
C GLU A 175 26.60 45.07 -21.79
N ALA A 176 25.36 45.45 -22.12
CA ALA A 176 24.49 44.68 -23.00
C ALA A 176 25.02 44.69 -24.43
N ILE A 177 25.20 45.85 -25.04
CA ILE A 177 25.44 46.00 -26.48
C ILE A 177 26.80 46.65 -26.81
N GLY A 178 27.63 46.93 -25.80
CA GLY A 178 28.95 47.55 -25.99
C GLY A 178 28.90 49.04 -26.40
N SER A 179 27.77 49.71 -26.25
CA SER A 179 27.52 51.11 -26.55
C SER A 179 26.53 51.70 -25.55
N THR A 180 26.55 53.01 -25.32
CA THR A 180 25.62 53.70 -24.41
C THR A 180 24.28 54.05 -25.05
N VAL A 181 24.11 53.80 -26.35
CA VAL A 181 22.96 54.30 -27.14
C VAL A 181 21.59 53.85 -26.60
N ALA A 182 21.48 52.67 -25.99
CA ALA A 182 20.21 52.20 -25.44
C ALA A 182 19.78 52.99 -24.19
N ALA A 183 20.69 53.58 -23.44
CA ALA A 183 20.39 54.44 -22.30
C ALA A 183 19.80 55.80 -22.74
N HIS A 184 20.06 56.22 -23.97
CA HIS A 184 19.58 57.49 -24.52
C HIS A 184 18.25 57.37 -25.27
N LEU A 185 17.63 56.19 -25.32
CA LEU A 185 16.28 56.05 -25.87
C LEU A 185 15.28 56.89 -25.06
N PRO A 186 14.36 57.62 -25.72
CA PRO A 186 13.36 58.42 -25.03
C PRO A 186 12.47 57.58 -24.07
N GLU A 187 12.04 58.22 -23.00
CA GLU A 187 11.16 57.55 -22.03
C GLU A 187 9.73 57.38 -22.52
N LYS A 188 9.29 58.30 -23.35
CA LYS A 188 7.96 58.28 -23.98
C LYS A 188 8.09 58.46 -25.51
N GLY A 189 7.24 57.78 -26.25
CA GLY A 189 7.20 57.88 -27.70
C GLY A 189 8.18 56.94 -28.43
N ALA A 190 9.01 56.20 -27.68
CA ALA A 190 9.95 55.24 -28.25
C ALA A 190 9.59 53.80 -27.78
N GLU A 191 8.34 53.55 -27.37
CA GLU A 191 7.87 52.25 -26.94
C GLU A 191 8.13 51.22 -28.05
N GLY A 192 8.71 50.08 -27.68
CA GLY A 192 9.09 49.03 -28.61
C GLY A 192 10.40 49.27 -29.37
N THR A 193 11.05 50.43 -29.24
CA THR A 193 12.37 50.68 -29.85
C THR A 193 13.48 50.00 -29.03
N ALA A 194 14.41 49.33 -29.73
CA ALA A 194 15.55 48.63 -29.14
C ALA A 194 16.76 48.64 -30.09
N TYR A 195 17.90 48.27 -29.53
CA TYR A 195 19.12 48.07 -30.30
C TYR A 195 19.49 46.59 -30.35
N LEU A 196 19.73 46.08 -31.56
CA LEU A 196 20.21 44.74 -31.84
C LEU A 196 21.73 44.79 -32.12
N ARG A 197 22.51 44.05 -31.36
CA ARG A 197 23.93 43.81 -31.60
C ARG A 197 24.15 42.35 -31.99
N VAL A 198 24.67 42.10 -33.17
CA VAL A 198 25.06 40.77 -33.65
C VAL A 198 26.57 40.65 -33.61
N ALA A 199 27.07 39.67 -32.82
CA ALA A 199 28.49 39.44 -32.61
C ALA A 199 29.25 40.75 -32.21
N GLN A 200 30.28 41.10 -32.93
CA GLN A 200 31.11 42.32 -32.70
C GLN A 200 30.67 43.52 -33.57
N ARG A 201 29.54 43.45 -34.25
CA ARG A 201 29.05 44.53 -35.11
C ARG A 201 28.51 45.69 -34.30
N GLN A 202 28.43 46.87 -34.91
CA GLN A 202 27.78 48.03 -34.30
C GLN A 202 26.30 47.76 -34.03
N PRO A 203 25.76 48.20 -32.88
CA PRO A 203 24.35 48.05 -32.56
C PRO A 203 23.49 48.78 -33.62
N ARG A 204 22.44 48.12 -34.07
CA ARG A 204 21.47 48.67 -35.00
C ARG A 204 20.14 48.89 -34.29
N GLU A 205 19.59 50.09 -34.46
CA GLU A 205 18.25 50.43 -33.97
C GLU A 205 17.18 49.70 -34.77
N PHE A 206 16.17 49.22 -34.11
CA PHE A 206 14.95 48.64 -34.67
C PHE A 206 13.78 48.84 -33.75
N ARG A 207 12.57 48.60 -34.25
CA ARG A 207 11.35 48.65 -33.43
C ARG A 207 10.58 47.37 -33.54
N PHE A 208 10.14 46.83 -32.38
CA PHE A 208 9.24 45.68 -32.34
C PHE A 208 7.88 46.04 -32.91
N PHE A 209 7.22 45.13 -33.60
CA PHE A 209 5.81 45.22 -33.87
C PHE A 209 5.02 45.13 -32.57
N PHE A 210 3.83 45.69 -32.58
CA PHE A 210 2.94 45.65 -31.41
C PHE A 210 1.84 44.62 -31.61
N SER A 211 2.08 43.39 -31.15
CA SER A 211 1.19 42.23 -31.32
C SER A 211 -0.09 42.34 -30.48
N SER A 212 -0.07 43.15 -29.43
CA SER A 212 -1.23 43.42 -28.57
C SER A 212 -2.10 44.61 -29.07
N ALA A 213 -1.91 45.09 -30.30
CA ALA A 213 -2.82 46.04 -30.92
C ALA A 213 -4.15 45.38 -31.31
N GLU A 214 -5.20 46.20 -31.43
CA GLU A 214 -6.49 45.76 -32.00
C GLU A 214 -6.31 45.25 -33.43
N PHE A 215 -6.88 44.08 -33.72
CA PHE A 215 -6.95 43.56 -35.08
C PHE A 215 -8.06 44.26 -35.86
N VAL A 216 -7.66 45.06 -36.81
CA VAL A 216 -8.61 45.70 -37.75
C VAL A 216 -8.56 44.91 -39.05
N PRO A 217 -9.60 44.16 -39.40
CA PRO A 217 -9.64 43.44 -40.67
C PRO A 217 -9.46 44.46 -41.82
N PRO A 218 -8.71 44.15 -42.88
CA PRO A 218 -8.60 45.04 -44.03
C PRO A 218 -10.00 45.26 -44.62
N VAL A 219 -10.44 46.50 -44.63
CA VAL A 219 -11.70 46.87 -45.28
C VAL A 219 -11.46 46.74 -46.79
N GLY A 220 -12.12 45.76 -47.42
CA GLY A 220 -12.06 45.56 -48.85
C GLY A 220 -12.60 46.79 -49.57
N THR A 221 -11.76 47.41 -50.32
CA THR A 221 -12.13 48.61 -51.14
C THR A 221 -12.74 48.25 -52.49
N ASP A 222 -12.94 46.97 -52.80
CA ASP A 222 -13.58 46.51 -54.03
C ASP A 222 -14.39 45.23 -53.77
N ASP A 223 -15.66 45.23 -54.14
CA ASP A 223 -16.57 44.06 -54.14
C ASP A 223 -16.16 42.95 -55.13
N THR A 224 -15.00 43.09 -55.80
CA THR A 224 -14.41 42.12 -56.73
C THR A 224 -13.16 41.39 -56.18
N ALA A 225 -12.69 41.76 -55.02
CA ALA A 225 -11.56 41.03 -54.44
C ALA A 225 -12.09 39.70 -53.87
N GLU A 226 -11.62 38.57 -54.41
CA GLU A 226 -11.86 37.24 -53.80
C GLU A 226 -11.45 37.32 -52.32
N PRO A 227 -12.31 36.80 -51.40
CA PRO A 227 -11.97 36.78 -49.98
C PRO A 227 -10.64 36.06 -49.80
N VAL A 228 -9.69 36.69 -49.12
CA VAL A 228 -8.44 36.05 -48.72
C VAL A 228 -8.84 34.83 -47.91
N ARG A 229 -8.73 33.67 -48.49
CA ARG A 229 -9.11 32.38 -47.84
C ARG A 229 -8.26 32.22 -46.59
N ALA A 230 -8.86 32.24 -45.43
CA ALA A 230 -8.24 31.81 -44.23
C ALA A 230 -7.68 30.38 -44.44
N GLY A 231 -6.36 30.20 -44.29
CA GLY A 231 -5.68 28.89 -44.47
C GLY A 231 -4.65 28.78 -45.59
N THR A 232 -4.32 29.86 -46.30
CA THR A 232 -3.13 29.82 -47.16
C THR A 232 -1.87 30.03 -46.35
N TRP A 233 -1.14 29.01 -46.10
CA TRP A 233 0.22 29.09 -45.54
C TRP A 233 1.16 29.67 -46.62
N PHE A 234 1.91 30.73 -46.27
CA PHE A 234 3.03 31.14 -47.09
C PHE A 234 4.09 30.03 -46.97
N ASP A 235 4.45 29.44 -48.10
CA ASP A 235 5.64 28.60 -48.20
C ASP A 235 6.88 29.53 -48.17
N PRO A 236 7.61 29.63 -47.05
CA PRO A 236 8.74 30.51 -46.93
C PRO A 236 9.85 29.96 -47.83
N ARG A 237 10.08 30.57 -48.97
CA ARG A 237 11.25 30.26 -49.77
C ARG A 237 12.49 30.76 -49.03
N PRO A 238 13.58 29.95 -48.92
CA PRO A 238 14.82 30.42 -48.34
C PRO A 238 15.32 31.63 -49.18
N PHE A 239 15.56 32.73 -48.50
CA PHE A 239 16.16 33.90 -49.13
C PHE A 239 17.62 33.59 -49.42
N ASN A 240 17.96 33.34 -50.67
CA ASN A 240 19.30 33.06 -51.12
C ASN A 240 19.96 34.34 -51.58
N VAL A 241 20.95 34.85 -50.81
CA VAL A 241 21.64 36.13 -51.04
C VAL A 241 22.59 36.05 -52.24
N ASP A 242 22.95 34.85 -52.67
CA ASP A 242 23.96 34.62 -53.77
C ASP A 242 23.33 34.42 -55.15
N GLU A 243 22.05 34.26 -55.29
CA GLU A 243 21.37 34.34 -56.58
C GLU A 243 21.04 35.79 -56.89
N THR A 244 21.64 36.31 -57.89
CA THR A 244 21.13 37.49 -58.60
C THR A 244 19.79 37.06 -59.16
N ALA A 245 18.76 37.18 -58.37
CA ALA A 245 17.40 36.78 -58.70
C ALA A 245 16.96 37.59 -59.91
N ASP A 246 16.62 36.90 -60.96
CA ASP A 246 15.88 37.39 -62.07
C ASP A 246 14.56 37.98 -61.50
N ILE A 247 14.50 39.31 -61.31
CA ILE A 247 13.35 40.00 -60.75
C ILE A 247 12.08 39.77 -61.59
N ASP A 248 12.23 39.47 -62.87
CA ASP A 248 11.13 39.09 -63.74
C ASP A 248 10.58 37.68 -63.47
N GLY A 249 11.38 36.79 -62.96
CA GLY A 249 10.93 35.46 -62.46
C GLY A 249 10.14 35.53 -61.17
N LEU A 250 10.36 36.54 -60.34
CA LEU A 250 9.58 36.74 -59.07
C LEU A 250 8.19 37.35 -59.34
N LEU A 251 7.96 37.99 -60.51
CA LEU A 251 6.68 38.55 -60.93
C LEU A 251 5.87 37.56 -61.81
N ALA A 252 6.38 36.39 -62.13
CA ALA A 252 5.62 35.33 -62.80
C ALA A 252 4.57 34.72 -61.87
N ALA A 253 3.36 34.60 -62.38
CA ALA A 253 2.10 34.29 -61.69
C ALA A 253 2.21 33.18 -60.62
N PRO A 254 1.50 33.32 -59.49
CA PRO A 254 1.53 32.40 -58.39
C PRO A 254 1.10 30.98 -58.83
N GLN A 255 1.91 29.96 -58.54
CA GLN A 255 1.48 28.58 -58.61
C GLN A 255 0.25 28.39 -57.71
N GLN A 256 -0.77 27.75 -58.27
CA GLN A 256 -2.04 27.51 -57.58
C GLN A 256 -1.82 26.84 -56.21
N PRO A 257 -2.31 27.38 -55.11
CA PRO A 257 -2.18 26.79 -53.80
C PRO A 257 -2.97 25.49 -53.75
N LYS A 258 -2.40 24.45 -53.16
CA LYS A 258 -3.12 23.22 -52.84
C LYS A 258 -4.20 23.57 -51.81
N THR A 259 -5.46 23.45 -52.22
CA THR A 259 -6.64 23.72 -51.38
C THR A 259 -6.77 22.69 -50.26
N VAL A 260 -6.58 23.12 -49.03
CA VAL A 260 -7.11 22.42 -47.86
C VAL A 260 -8.50 23.02 -47.59
N ALA A 261 -9.50 22.18 -47.45
CA ALA A 261 -10.89 22.62 -47.28
C ALA A 261 -11.05 23.55 -46.07
N ALA A 262 -11.54 24.75 -46.32
CA ALA A 262 -11.79 25.75 -45.27
C ALA A 262 -13.05 25.37 -44.46
N ALA A 263 -12.86 25.17 -43.18
CA ALA A 263 -13.98 25.21 -42.23
C ALA A 263 -14.34 26.67 -41.96
N THR A 264 -15.57 27.02 -42.23
CA THR A 264 -16.11 28.36 -41.91
C THR A 264 -16.25 28.44 -40.40
N ILE A 265 -15.44 29.28 -39.76
CA ILE A 265 -15.55 29.55 -38.31
C ILE A 265 -16.36 30.85 -38.16
N GLU A 266 -17.60 30.73 -37.66
CA GLU A 266 -18.27 31.88 -37.07
C GLU A 266 -17.56 32.24 -35.76
N PRO A 267 -17.24 33.52 -35.52
CA PRO A 267 -16.66 33.93 -34.26
C PRO A 267 -17.68 33.69 -33.14
N ALA A 268 -17.30 32.89 -32.15
CA ALA A 268 -18.11 32.67 -30.95
C ALA A 268 -18.23 34.01 -30.19
N VAL A 269 -19.34 34.67 -30.31
CA VAL A 269 -19.69 35.85 -29.53
C VAL A 269 -20.19 35.35 -28.16
N LEU A 270 -19.43 35.64 -27.12
CA LEU A 270 -19.89 35.45 -25.75
C LEU A 270 -20.98 36.46 -25.42
N PRO A 271 -22.10 36.08 -24.84
CA PRO A 271 -23.21 37.04 -24.55
C PRO A 271 -22.78 37.97 -23.41
N GLY A 272 -22.70 39.26 -23.66
CA GLY A 272 -22.68 40.30 -22.64
C GLY A 272 -21.58 41.39 -22.71
N GLU A 273 -20.63 41.33 -23.64
CA GLU A 273 -19.63 42.38 -23.80
C GLU A 273 -19.85 43.13 -25.14
N THR A 274 -19.82 44.46 -25.10
CA THR A 274 -19.71 45.31 -26.30
C THR A 274 -18.45 44.86 -27.04
N ALA A 275 -18.62 44.39 -28.29
CA ALA A 275 -17.59 43.77 -29.12
C ALA A 275 -16.40 44.75 -29.30
N LYS A 276 -15.38 44.61 -28.50
CA LYS A 276 -14.05 45.12 -28.82
C LYS A 276 -13.42 44.17 -29.85
N ASN A 277 -12.81 44.76 -30.87
CA ASN A 277 -12.06 43.96 -31.84
C ASN A 277 -11.01 43.07 -31.09
N PRO A 278 -10.79 41.80 -31.49
CA PRO A 278 -9.77 40.95 -30.86
C PRO A 278 -8.39 41.61 -31.07
N LEU A 279 -7.45 41.25 -30.19
CA LEU A 279 -6.06 41.65 -30.39
C LEU A 279 -5.46 40.86 -31.58
N ILE A 280 -4.45 41.42 -32.24
CA ILE A 280 -3.73 40.75 -33.34
C ILE A 280 -3.24 39.39 -32.89
N VAL A 281 -2.64 39.31 -31.70
CA VAL A 281 -2.15 38.02 -31.12
C VAL A 281 -3.29 37.02 -30.94
N ASP A 282 -4.48 37.44 -30.50
CA ASP A 282 -5.63 36.56 -30.32
C ASP A 282 -6.16 36.02 -31.66
N ALA A 283 -6.23 36.90 -32.69
CA ALA A 283 -6.61 36.48 -34.02
C ALA A 283 -5.63 35.47 -34.63
N VAL A 284 -4.33 35.69 -34.44
CA VAL A 284 -3.28 34.74 -34.87
C VAL A 284 -3.41 33.38 -34.14
N ILE A 285 -3.54 33.39 -32.82
CA ILE A 285 -3.70 32.15 -32.02
C ILE A 285 -4.93 31.37 -32.50
N ALA A 286 -6.07 32.03 -32.66
CA ALA A 286 -7.31 31.40 -33.12
C ALA A 286 -7.14 30.76 -34.51
N SER A 287 -6.47 31.46 -35.44
CA SER A 287 -6.16 30.93 -36.77
C SER A 287 -5.23 29.69 -36.69
N LEU A 288 -4.17 29.72 -35.87
CA LEU A 288 -3.24 28.61 -35.71
C LEU A 288 -3.91 27.40 -35.06
N GLN A 289 -4.75 27.62 -34.04
CA GLN A 289 -5.51 26.54 -33.40
C GLN A 289 -6.52 25.88 -34.34
N SER A 290 -7.15 26.66 -35.21
CA SER A 290 -8.09 26.14 -36.21
C SER A 290 -7.40 25.27 -37.27
N ALA A 291 -6.11 25.50 -37.54
CA ALA A 291 -5.32 24.67 -38.45
C ALA A 291 -5.08 23.23 -37.89
N GLY A 292 -5.30 23.01 -36.59
CA GLY A 292 -5.23 21.66 -35.95
C GLY A 292 -3.85 21.01 -35.93
N VAL A 293 -2.76 21.76 -36.19
CA VAL A 293 -1.39 21.25 -36.18
C VAL A 293 -0.78 21.51 -34.82
N GLY A 294 -0.44 20.42 -34.10
CA GLY A 294 0.24 20.47 -32.82
C GLY A 294 1.70 20.10 -32.92
N PRO A 295 2.45 20.20 -31.80
CA PRO A 295 3.84 19.75 -31.77
C PRO A 295 3.93 18.23 -31.95
N PRO A 296 4.96 17.72 -32.63
CA PRO A 296 5.12 16.28 -32.87
C PRO A 296 5.41 15.49 -31.59
N ARG A 297 5.82 16.18 -30.53
CA ARG A 297 6.13 15.59 -29.22
C ARG A 297 5.83 16.59 -28.12
N GLN A 298 5.18 16.11 -27.06
CA GLN A 298 5.00 16.86 -25.85
C GLN A 298 6.28 16.78 -24.99
N LEU A 299 6.90 17.94 -24.77
CA LEU A 299 8.13 18.07 -23.97
C LEU A 299 7.83 18.20 -22.48
N TRP A 300 6.72 18.83 -22.16
CA TRP A 300 6.27 19.10 -20.81
C TRP A 300 4.90 18.46 -20.57
N LEU A 301 4.92 17.38 -19.79
CA LEU A 301 3.67 16.77 -19.32
C LEU A 301 3.11 17.59 -18.16
N PRO A 302 1.79 17.60 -17.92
CA PRO A 302 1.24 18.23 -16.73
C PRO A 302 1.90 17.69 -15.46
N PRO A 303 2.19 18.54 -14.46
CA PRO A 303 2.66 18.06 -13.16
C PRO A 303 1.67 17.06 -12.54
N LEU A 304 2.19 16.09 -11.76
CA LEU A 304 1.36 15.14 -11.03
C LEU A 304 0.45 15.90 -10.05
N GLY A 305 -0.82 16.06 -10.36
CA GLY A 305 -1.78 16.82 -9.55
C GLY A 305 -2.97 16.00 -9.09
N VAL A 306 -3.53 15.19 -9.96
CA VAL A 306 -4.72 14.37 -9.68
C VAL A 306 -4.30 12.92 -9.47
N PRO A 307 -4.67 12.30 -8.33
CA PRO A 307 -4.43 10.87 -8.11
C PRO A 307 -5.14 10.03 -9.17
N PRO A 308 -4.45 9.10 -9.86
CA PRO A 308 -5.07 8.22 -10.84
C PRO A 308 -5.94 7.17 -10.13
N PRO A 309 -7.08 6.77 -10.69
CA PRO A 309 -7.86 5.64 -10.19
C PRO A 309 -7.15 4.31 -10.45
N ALA A 310 -7.47 3.28 -9.65
CA ALA A 310 -6.80 1.99 -9.71
C ALA A 310 -6.91 1.29 -11.07
N ASP A 311 -8.07 1.38 -11.74
CA ASP A 311 -8.27 0.81 -13.07
C ASP A 311 -7.45 1.52 -14.15
N ASP A 312 -7.22 2.84 -14.05
CA ASP A 312 -6.34 3.58 -14.96
C ASP A 312 -4.87 3.16 -14.77
N LEU A 313 -4.42 3.01 -13.52
CA LEU A 313 -3.07 2.50 -13.23
C LEU A 313 -2.85 1.10 -13.85
N VAL A 314 -3.81 0.20 -13.65
CA VAL A 314 -3.72 -1.16 -14.22
C VAL A 314 -3.73 -1.13 -15.74
N ALA A 315 -4.61 -0.32 -16.34
CA ALA A 315 -4.69 -0.19 -17.79
C ALA A 315 -3.40 0.37 -18.40
N ARG A 316 -2.82 1.40 -17.80
CA ARG A 316 -1.52 1.96 -18.23
C ARG A 316 -0.37 0.96 -18.07
N TYR A 317 -0.34 0.21 -16.97
CA TYR A 317 0.69 -0.81 -16.73
C TYR A 317 0.61 -1.97 -17.70
N ARG A 318 -0.60 -2.48 -17.99
CA ARG A 318 -0.83 -3.61 -18.88
C ARG A 318 -0.90 -3.24 -20.36
N GLY A 319 -1.11 -1.96 -20.68
CA GLY A 319 -1.42 -1.49 -22.03
C GLY A 319 -2.83 -1.84 -22.50
N LYS A 320 -3.71 -2.35 -21.62
CA LYS A 320 -5.10 -2.76 -21.90
C LYS A 320 -5.96 -2.68 -20.63
N PRO A 321 -7.29 -2.56 -20.75
CA PRO A 321 -8.22 -2.59 -19.62
C PRO A 321 -8.04 -3.83 -18.75
N TRP A 322 -8.37 -3.72 -17.46
CA TRP A 322 -8.12 -4.77 -16.46
C TRP A 322 -8.98 -6.03 -16.66
N ASP A 323 -10.15 -5.91 -17.23
CA ASP A 323 -11.12 -6.98 -17.50
C ASP A 323 -10.74 -7.86 -18.69
N LEU A 324 -9.80 -7.41 -19.54
CA LEU A 324 -9.27 -8.21 -20.63
C LEU A 324 -8.15 -9.12 -20.10
N ASP A 325 -8.28 -10.42 -20.30
CA ASP A 325 -7.32 -11.44 -19.83
C ASP A 325 -7.04 -11.33 -18.32
N TYR A 326 -8.11 -11.16 -17.54
CA TYR A 326 -8.01 -11.09 -16.08
C TYR A 326 -7.31 -12.33 -15.50
N GLY A 327 -6.34 -12.09 -14.64
CA GLY A 327 -5.60 -13.15 -13.96
C GLY A 327 -4.33 -13.63 -14.68
N ASP A 328 -4.10 -13.24 -15.94
CA ASP A 328 -2.95 -13.68 -16.76
C ASP A 328 -1.68 -12.86 -16.48
N ASN A 329 -1.32 -12.70 -15.21
CA ASN A 329 -0.13 -11.93 -14.81
C ASN A 329 0.88 -12.85 -14.12
N PRO A 330 2.09 -13.03 -14.67
CA PRO A 330 3.08 -14.01 -14.15
C PRO A 330 3.77 -13.53 -12.85
N GLY A 331 3.88 -12.21 -12.66
CA GLY A 331 4.54 -11.60 -11.50
C GLY A 331 3.68 -11.54 -10.24
N LEU A 332 4.12 -10.75 -9.27
CA LEU A 332 3.35 -10.28 -8.12
C LEU A 332 3.63 -8.80 -7.93
N THR A 333 3.21 -8.02 -8.92
CA THR A 333 3.50 -6.60 -9.07
C THR A 333 2.21 -5.81 -8.96
N PHE A 334 2.20 -4.78 -8.14
CA PHE A 334 1.03 -3.95 -7.87
C PHE A 334 1.25 -2.53 -8.40
N PRO A 335 0.56 -2.11 -9.46
CA PRO A 335 0.54 -0.71 -9.89
C PRO A 335 0.05 0.18 -8.76
N LEU A 336 0.85 1.17 -8.36
CA LEU A 336 0.59 1.93 -7.14
C LEU A 336 0.52 3.44 -7.34
N ALA A 337 1.32 3.96 -8.26
CA ALA A 337 1.46 5.40 -8.44
C ALA A 337 1.81 5.76 -9.90
N LEU A 338 1.66 7.01 -10.26
CA LEU A 338 2.35 7.60 -11.41
C LEU A 338 3.69 8.16 -10.96
N GLU A 339 4.75 7.84 -11.67
CA GLU A 339 6.10 8.33 -11.50
C GLU A 339 6.46 9.30 -12.60
N ASP A 340 6.85 10.52 -12.22
CA ASP A 340 7.22 11.58 -13.16
C ASP A 340 8.70 11.51 -13.51
N ARG A 341 9.00 11.25 -14.78
CA ARG A 341 10.36 11.17 -15.33
C ARG A 341 10.62 12.31 -16.32
N PRO A 342 10.81 13.53 -15.82
CA PRO A 342 10.92 14.73 -16.68
C PRO A 342 12.09 14.64 -17.67
N ARG A 343 13.22 14.05 -17.30
CA ARG A 343 14.38 13.87 -18.19
C ARG A 343 14.06 12.99 -19.41
N GLN A 344 13.11 12.05 -19.29
CA GLN A 344 12.63 11.20 -20.38
C GLN A 344 11.33 11.70 -21.02
N HIS A 345 10.79 12.80 -20.54
CA HIS A 345 9.51 13.42 -21.00
C HIS A 345 8.34 12.41 -20.94
N ARG A 346 8.23 11.66 -19.86
CA ARG A 346 7.17 10.65 -19.68
C ARG A 346 6.78 10.52 -18.22
N GLN A 347 5.59 9.97 -18.04
CA GLN A 347 5.07 9.55 -16.75
C GLN A 347 4.79 8.05 -16.82
N ASP A 348 5.48 7.29 -16.00
CA ASP A 348 5.38 5.83 -15.95
C ASP A 348 4.54 5.39 -14.75
N VAL A 349 4.06 4.16 -14.79
CA VAL A 349 3.43 3.56 -13.63
C VAL A 349 4.51 3.02 -12.69
N PHE A 350 4.55 3.55 -11.48
CA PHE A 350 5.35 2.96 -10.40
C PHE A 350 4.62 1.75 -9.82
N CYS A 351 5.30 0.63 -9.80
CA CYS A 351 4.77 -0.62 -9.26
C CYS A 351 5.56 -1.07 -8.04
N LEU A 352 4.85 -1.65 -7.09
CA LEU A 352 5.44 -2.37 -5.98
C LEU A 352 5.54 -3.84 -6.34
N ASP A 353 6.75 -4.34 -6.52
CA ASP A 353 7.01 -5.74 -6.82
C ASP A 353 7.34 -6.50 -5.54
N VAL A 354 6.42 -7.34 -5.08
CA VAL A 354 6.59 -8.16 -3.88
C VAL A 354 6.78 -9.64 -4.19
N LEU A 355 7.13 -9.99 -5.44
CA LEU A 355 7.39 -11.38 -5.81
C LEU A 355 8.55 -11.96 -4.99
N SER A 356 9.61 -11.20 -4.82
CA SER A 356 10.84 -11.63 -4.16
C SER A 356 11.01 -11.07 -2.76
N ASP A 357 10.45 -9.91 -2.44
CA ASP A 357 10.73 -9.17 -1.23
C ASP A 357 9.50 -8.60 -0.53
N ASN A 358 9.69 -8.25 0.75
CA ASN A 358 8.73 -7.49 1.51
C ASN A 358 8.81 -6.00 1.17
N ALA A 359 7.77 -5.25 1.51
CA ALA A 359 7.69 -3.84 1.18
C ALA A 359 7.35 -2.95 2.37
N MET A 360 7.73 -1.68 2.28
CA MET A 360 7.41 -0.67 3.27
C MET A 360 7.03 0.64 2.60
N ILE A 361 5.93 1.23 3.05
CA ILE A 361 5.47 2.56 2.64
C ILE A 361 5.68 3.50 3.81
N ILE A 362 6.47 4.55 3.62
CA ILE A 362 6.87 5.46 4.69
C ILE A 362 6.34 6.85 4.38
N GLY A 363 5.75 7.51 5.36
CA GLY A 363 5.25 8.86 5.17
C GLY A 363 4.68 9.47 6.46
N ALA A 364 4.73 10.78 6.55
CA ALA A 364 4.14 11.51 7.66
C ALA A 364 2.63 11.20 7.82
N PRO A 365 2.04 11.39 8.99
CA PRO A 365 0.62 11.20 9.21
C PRO A 365 -0.23 11.98 8.19
N LYS A 366 -1.31 11.34 7.71
CA LYS A 366 -2.25 11.93 6.72
C LYS A 366 -1.64 12.23 5.34
N ARG A 367 -0.51 11.60 4.98
CA ARG A 367 0.12 11.74 3.65
C ARG A 367 -0.25 10.63 2.66
N GLY A 368 -1.17 9.73 3.03
CA GLY A 368 -1.76 8.76 2.10
C GLY A 368 -1.19 7.34 2.21
N ALA A 369 -0.46 6.98 3.27
CA ALA A 369 0.10 5.64 3.43
C ALA A 369 -0.99 4.54 3.44
N THR A 370 -2.08 4.73 4.20
CA THR A 370 -3.24 3.82 4.19
C THR A 370 -3.91 3.76 2.81
N THR A 371 -4.04 4.90 2.12
CA THR A 371 -4.59 4.95 0.74
C THR A 371 -3.71 4.14 -0.20
N ALA A 372 -2.39 4.24 -0.09
CA ALA A 372 -1.46 3.45 -0.90
C ALA A 372 -1.65 1.94 -0.68
N LEU A 373 -1.83 1.49 0.57
CA LEU A 373 -2.17 0.08 0.85
C LEU A 373 -3.50 -0.33 0.21
N MET A 374 -4.53 0.49 0.36
CA MET A 374 -5.84 0.21 -0.25
C MET A 374 -5.74 0.15 -1.78
N THR A 375 -4.98 1.07 -2.41
CA THR A 375 -4.74 1.07 -3.86
C THR A 375 -3.97 -0.19 -4.28
N MET A 376 -2.94 -0.59 -3.54
CA MET A 376 -2.18 -1.83 -3.77
C MET A 376 -3.10 -3.06 -3.75
N ILE A 377 -3.93 -3.18 -2.71
CA ILE A 377 -4.88 -4.30 -2.58
C ILE A 377 -5.89 -4.29 -3.73
N THR A 378 -6.39 -3.10 -4.09
CA THR A 378 -7.36 -2.93 -5.18
C THR A 378 -6.75 -3.30 -6.54
N THR A 379 -5.57 -2.77 -6.87
CA THR A 379 -4.89 -3.12 -8.13
C THR A 379 -4.51 -4.61 -8.17
N GLY A 380 -4.15 -5.20 -7.04
CA GLY A 380 -3.98 -6.64 -6.90
C GLY A 380 -5.25 -7.42 -7.23
N ALA A 381 -6.40 -6.95 -6.74
CA ALA A 381 -7.69 -7.56 -7.03
C ALA A 381 -8.14 -7.39 -8.50
N LEU A 382 -7.65 -6.36 -9.19
CA LEU A 382 -7.90 -6.14 -10.62
C LEU A 382 -6.96 -6.94 -11.54
N MET A 383 -5.83 -7.42 -11.03
CA MET A 383 -4.80 -8.07 -11.85
C MET A 383 -4.69 -9.56 -11.65
N TYR A 384 -5.00 -10.07 -10.47
CA TYR A 384 -4.76 -11.45 -10.09
C TYR A 384 -6.05 -12.15 -9.68
N ARG A 385 -6.08 -13.48 -9.80
CA ARG A 385 -7.16 -14.29 -9.22
C ARG A 385 -6.97 -14.46 -7.70
N PRO A 386 -8.07 -14.64 -6.92
CA PRO A 386 -7.96 -14.85 -5.47
C PRO A 386 -7.13 -16.08 -5.08
N GLU A 387 -7.06 -17.07 -5.96
CA GLU A 387 -6.23 -18.26 -5.79
C GLU A 387 -4.74 -17.93 -5.94
N ARG A 388 -4.39 -16.84 -6.68
CA ARG A 388 -3.01 -16.43 -6.92
C ARG A 388 -2.45 -15.59 -5.78
N VAL A 389 -3.26 -14.67 -5.22
CA VAL A 389 -2.85 -13.78 -4.13
C VAL A 389 -3.98 -13.54 -3.13
N GLN A 390 -3.64 -13.59 -1.84
CA GLN A 390 -4.59 -13.36 -0.74
C GLN A 390 -4.01 -12.32 0.23
N PHE A 391 -4.87 -11.44 0.73
CA PHE A 391 -4.49 -10.39 1.67
C PHE A 391 -5.05 -10.64 3.07
N TYR A 392 -4.17 -10.52 4.07
CA TYR A 392 -4.46 -10.61 5.49
C TYR A 392 -4.08 -9.28 6.13
N CYS A 393 -5.04 -8.48 6.55
CA CYS A 393 -4.84 -7.08 6.87
C CYS A 393 -5.01 -6.78 8.37
N ILE A 394 -4.07 -6.01 8.94
CA ILE A 394 -4.11 -5.49 10.31
C ILE A 394 -4.17 -3.96 10.24
N ALA A 395 -5.28 -3.38 10.70
CA ALA A 395 -5.53 -1.94 10.72
C ALA A 395 -5.14 -1.36 12.08
N ALA A 396 -3.98 -0.70 12.15
CA ALA A 396 -3.51 -0.03 13.37
C ALA A 396 -3.48 1.51 13.23
N SER A 397 -3.62 2.06 12.01
CA SER A 397 -3.68 3.51 11.77
C SER A 397 -5.11 4.07 11.75
N GLY A 398 -6.12 3.22 11.84
CA GLY A 398 -7.53 3.64 11.80
C GLY A 398 -8.42 2.69 11.00
N PRO A 399 -9.72 2.99 10.89
CA PRO A 399 -10.71 2.08 10.31
C PRO A 399 -10.74 2.08 8.76
N GLN A 400 -10.01 2.97 8.07
CA GLN A 400 -10.13 3.15 6.62
C GLN A 400 -9.81 1.86 5.84
N LEU A 401 -8.81 1.10 6.30
CA LEU A 401 -8.41 -0.14 5.65
C LEU A 401 -9.55 -1.18 5.61
N ALA A 402 -10.52 -1.10 6.52
CA ALA A 402 -11.69 -1.99 6.51
C ALA A 402 -12.55 -1.89 5.25
N SER A 403 -12.43 -0.80 4.48
CA SER A 403 -13.18 -0.60 3.24
C SER A 403 -12.81 -1.59 2.13
N VAL A 404 -11.62 -2.25 2.21
CA VAL A 404 -11.21 -3.28 1.23
C VAL A 404 -11.69 -4.70 1.61
N ALA A 405 -12.37 -4.88 2.75
CA ALA A 405 -12.77 -6.20 3.24
C ALA A 405 -13.69 -6.98 2.28
N ASP A 406 -14.46 -6.27 1.44
CA ASP A 406 -15.38 -6.88 0.48
C ASP A 406 -14.70 -7.39 -0.79
N LEU A 407 -13.42 -7.07 -1.00
CA LEU A 407 -12.67 -7.59 -2.13
C LEU A 407 -12.52 -9.12 -2.04
N PRO A 408 -12.69 -9.86 -3.16
CA PRO A 408 -12.61 -11.32 -3.16
C PRO A 408 -11.29 -11.88 -2.64
N HIS A 409 -10.21 -11.11 -2.72
CA HIS A 409 -8.84 -11.45 -2.33
C HIS A 409 -8.54 -11.24 -0.85
N VAL A 410 -9.41 -10.56 -0.12
CA VAL A 410 -9.17 -10.19 1.27
C VAL A 410 -9.78 -11.24 2.20
N ALA A 411 -8.93 -12.01 2.86
CA ALA A 411 -9.34 -13.04 3.81
C ALA A 411 -9.84 -12.46 5.13
N SER A 412 -9.20 -11.37 5.60
CA SER A 412 -9.63 -10.69 6.82
C SER A 412 -9.02 -9.29 6.92
N VAL A 413 -9.77 -8.36 7.52
CA VAL A 413 -9.26 -7.07 8.02
C VAL A 413 -9.58 -6.98 9.49
N VAL A 414 -8.56 -6.91 10.34
CA VAL A 414 -8.71 -6.84 11.80
C VAL A 414 -8.13 -5.54 12.35
N SER A 415 -8.76 -4.98 13.38
CA SER A 415 -8.16 -3.87 14.13
C SER A 415 -7.05 -4.37 15.03
N SER A 416 -5.97 -3.59 15.21
CA SER A 416 -4.89 -3.94 16.15
C SER A 416 -5.36 -4.05 17.62
N PHE A 417 -6.49 -3.45 17.96
CA PHE A 417 -7.13 -3.55 19.29
C PHE A 417 -7.99 -4.81 19.44
N ASP A 418 -8.33 -5.49 18.35
CA ASP A 418 -9.03 -6.78 18.37
C ASP A 418 -8.01 -7.90 18.58
N THR A 419 -7.65 -8.13 19.83
CA THR A 419 -6.61 -9.12 20.20
C THR A 419 -6.94 -10.52 19.67
N GLU A 420 -8.22 -10.92 19.70
CA GLU A 420 -8.65 -12.23 19.21
C GLU A 420 -8.52 -12.32 17.69
N GLY A 421 -8.97 -11.27 16.97
CA GLY A 421 -8.82 -11.19 15.52
C GLY A 421 -7.36 -11.22 15.07
N VAL A 422 -6.48 -10.46 15.74
CA VAL A 422 -5.03 -10.46 15.46
C VAL A 422 -4.41 -11.82 15.71
N ASN A 423 -4.69 -12.45 16.86
CA ASN A 423 -4.25 -13.80 17.18
C ASN A 423 -4.63 -14.77 16.06
N ARG A 424 -5.90 -14.77 15.71
CA ARG A 424 -6.43 -15.72 14.73
C ARG A 424 -5.86 -15.52 13.34
N LEU A 425 -5.76 -14.25 12.89
CA LEU A 425 -5.18 -13.90 11.59
C LEU A 425 -3.73 -14.40 11.50
N LEU A 426 -2.91 -14.07 12.51
CA LEU A 426 -1.49 -14.46 12.53
C LEU A 426 -1.31 -15.98 12.69
N ALA A 427 -2.15 -16.67 13.49
CA ALA A 427 -2.13 -18.12 13.61
C ALA A 427 -2.47 -18.79 12.27
N THR A 428 -3.46 -18.28 11.52
CA THR A 428 -3.81 -18.80 10.19
C THR A 428 -2.65 -18.66 9.21
N VAL A 429 -2.00 -17.49 9.15
CA VAL A 429 -0.85 -17.29 8.26
C VAL A 429 0.32 -18.17 8.68
N ARG A 430 0.57 -18.30 9.99
CA ARG A 430 1.62 -19.18 10.51
C ARG A 430 1.38 -20.65 10.13
N GLN A 431 0.15 -21.13 10.28
CA GLN A 431 -0.21 -22.49 9.87
C GLN A 431 0.06 -22.73 8.38
N ILE A 432 -0.22 -21.73 7.50
CA ILE A 432 0.12 -21.82 6.06
C ILE A 432 1.64 -21.98 5.88
N VAL A 433 2.45 -21.23 6.62
CA VAL A 433 3.93 -21.31 6.56
C VAL A 433 4.39 -22.70 7.00
N ASP A 434 3.96 -23.15 8.18
CA ASP A 434 4.39 -24.43 8.80
C ASP A 434 3.98 -25.63 7.93
N GLU A 435 2.80 -25.58 7.31
CA GLU A 435 2.34 -26.62 6.37
C GLU A 435 3.20 -26.64 5.10
N ARG A 436 3.46 -25.46 4.51
CA ARG A 436 4.32 -25.36 3.33
C ARG A 436 5.75 -25.79 3.63
N GLU A 437 6.33 -25.40 4.75
CA GLU A 437 7.65 -25.82 5.19
C GLU A 437 7.74 -27.34 5.25
N ARG A 438 6.77 -28.00 5.88
CA ARG A 438 6.71 -29.46 5.97
C ARG A 438 6.60 -30.12 4.60
N ILE A 439 5.73 -29.60 3.71
CA ILE A 439 5.53 -30.18 2.37
C ILE A 439 6.76 -29.93 1.48
N PHE A 440 7.34 -28.75 1.53
CA PHE A 440 8.52 -28.39 0.72
C PHE A 440 9.72 -29.24 1.13
N ALA A 441 9.96 -29.39 2.43
CA ALA A 441 11.01 -30.28 2.95
C ALA A 441 10.81 -31.75 2.55
N ALA A 442 9.58 -32.25 2.62
CA ALA A 442 9.27 -33.65 2.29
C ALA A 442 9.35 -33.96 0.79
N ARG A 443 9.07 -32.97 -0.09
CA ARG A 443 8.95 -33.18 -1.53
C ARG A 443 10.05 -32.50 -2.36
N GLY A 444 10.97 -31.77 -1.72
CA GLY A 444 12.03 -31.00 -2.42
C GLY A 444 11.47 -29.88 -3.29
N LEU A 445 10.39 -29.21 -2.85
CA LEU A 445 9.74 -28.13 -3.57
C LEU A 445 10.18 -26.77 -3.07
N ASP A 446 10.01 -25.77 -3.92
CA ASP A 446 10.10 -24.35 -3.56
C ASP A 446 8.89 -23.57 -4.10
N MET A 447 8.76 -22.32 -3.69
CA MET A 447 7.61 -21.51 -4.12
C MET A 447 7.65 -21.15 -5.61
N MET A 448 8.81 -21.14 -6.26
CA MET A 448 8.91 -20.94 -7.71
C MET A 448 8.29 -22.11 -8.46
N THR A 449 8.64 -23.33 -8.08
CA THR A 449 8.03 -24.56 -8.62
C THR A 449 6.52 -24.58 -8.41
N VAL A 450 6.05 -24.16 -7.23
CA VAL A 450 4.60 -24.08 -6.94
C VAL A 450 3.91 -23.08 -7.86
N ARG A 451 4.49 -21.91 -8.05
CA ARG A 451 3.93 -20.87 -8.94
C ARG A 451 3.88 -21.33 -10.38
N GLU A 452 4.95 -21.94 -10.87
CA GLU A 452 5.01 -22.46 -12.23
C GLU A 452 3.99 -23.58 -12.46
N ALA A 453 3.89 -24.52 -11.54
CA ALA A 453 2.93 -25.61 -11.62
C ALA A 453 1.47 -25.14 -11.57
N LYS A 454 1.15 -24.13 -10.77
CA LYS A 454 -0.26 -23.67 -10.58
C LYS A 454 -0.68 -22.55 -11.52
N PHE A 455 0.25 -21.65 -11.87
CA PHE A 455 -0.05 -20.40 -12.57
C PHE A 455 0.81 -20.18 -13.81
N GLY A 456 1.66 -21.14 -14.15
CA GLY A 456 2.45 -21.12 -15.37
C GLY A 456 1.66 -21.48 -16.63
N PRO A 457 2.34 -21.66 -17.79
CA PRO A 457 1.67 -21.93 -19.06
C PRO A 457 0.91 -23.25 -19.11
N ASN A 458 1.31 -24.23 -18.29
CA ASN A 458 0.66 -25.55 -18.19
C ASN A 458 0.22 -25.85 -16.75
N PRO A 459 -0.83 -25.20 -16.25
CA PRO A 459 -1.23 -25.31 -14.87
C PRO A 459 -1.70 -26.72 -14.52
N HIS A 460 -1.23 -27.24 -13.38
CA HIS A 460 -1.63 -28.54 -12.82
C HIS A 460 -1.62 -28.52 -11.30
N ASP A 461 -2.44 -29.36 -10.68
CA ASP A 461 -2.51 -29.44 -9.23
C ASP A 461 -1.35 -30.27 -8.68
N ILE A 462 -0.63 -29.68 -7.76
CA ILE A 462 0.48 -30.32 -7.01
C ILE A 462 0.11 -30.57 -5.53
N GLY A 463 -1.18 -30.43 -5.17
CA GLY A 463 -1.65 -30.68 -3.80
C GLY A 463 -1.19 -29.67 -2.77
N ILE A 464 -0.96 -28.42 -3.19
CA ILE A 464 -0.63 -27.30 -2.29
C ILE A 464 -1.75 -26.26 -2.40
N ALA A 465 -2.38 -25.94 -1.28
CA ALA A 465 -3.46 -24.96 -1.26
C ALA A 465 -2.96 -23.51 -1.45
N GLY A 466 -3.78 -22.70 -2.15
CA GLY A 466 -3.54 -21.26 -2.32
C GLY A 466 -2.30 -20.88 -3.12
N GLY A 467 -2.11 -19.58 -3.28
CA GLY A 467 -0.98 -18.93 -3.92
C GLY A 467 -0.16 -18.11 -2.92
N ASP A 468 0.26 -16.92 -3.33
CA ASP A 468 0.98 -16.00 -2.45
C ASP A 468 0.07 -15.38 -1.40
N VAL A 469 0.62 -15.16 -0.22
CA VAL A 469 -0.04 -14.52 0.93
C VAL A 469 0.65 -13.19 1.20
N VAL A 470 -0.13 -12.12 1.26
CA VAL A 470 0.37 -10.79 1.61
C VAL A 470 -0.22 -10.35 2.94
N VAL A 471 0.60 -10.26 3.96
CA VAL A 471 0.23 -9.70 5.26
C VAL A 471 0.43 -8.20 5.21
N VAL A 472 -0.64 -7.45 5.43
CA VAL A 472 -0.63 -5.99 5.39
C VAL A 472 -0.75 -5.45 6.81
N VAL A 473 0.21 -4.62 7.25
CA VAL A 473 0.18 -3.96 8.56
C VAL A 473 0.15 -2.45 8.37
N ASP A 474 -1.03 -1.87 8.52
CA ASP A 474 -1.21 -0.42 8.43
C ASP A 474 -0.90 0.26 9.76
N GLY A 475 0.27 0.89 9.88
CA GLY A 475 0.74 1.58 11.06
C GLY A 475 1.56 0.69 12.00
N TRP A 476 2.76 0.33 11.59
CA TRP A 476 3.65 -0.55 12.36
C TRP A 476 3.90 -0.06 13.81
N ALA A 477 4.15 1.24 14.01
CA ALA A 477 4.39 1.79 15.35
C ALA A 477 3.18 1.57 16.28
N ASN A 478 1.97 1.87 15.81
CA ASN A 478 0.74 1.67 16.55
C ASN A 478 0.46 0.17 16.81
N PHE A 479 0.79 -0.69 15.84
CA PHE A 479 0.69 -2.14 16.02
C PHE A 479 1.62 -2.65 17.12
N GLN A 480 2.87 -2.17 17.16
CA GLN A 480 3.81 -2.55 18.23
C GLN A 480 3.31 -2.16 19.62
N GLU A 481 2.63 -1.03 19.75
CA GLU A 481 2.06 -0.55 20.99
C GLU A 481 0.79 -1.32 21.40
N ALA A 482 -0.12 -1.55 20.44
CA ALA A 482 -1.40 -2.20 20.69
C ALA A 482 -1.28 -3.72 20.88
N ALA A 483 -0.35 -4.38 20.17
CA ALA A 483 -0.21 -5.82 20.14
C ALA A 483 1.26 -6.30 20.30
N PRO A 484 1.97 -5.91 21.37
CA PRO A 484 3.41 -6.16 21.54
C PRO A 484 3.80 -7.65 21.53
N LYS A 485 2.93 -8.52 21.99
CA LYS A 485 3.14 -9.99 22.00
C LYS A 485 3.20 -10.61 20.60
N HIS A 486 2.70 -9.92 19.58
CA HIS A 486 2.67 -10.40 18.19
C HIS A 486 3.77 -9.85 17.31
N VAL A 487 4.58 -8.94 17.80
CA VAL A 487 5.68 -8.31 17.05
C VAL A 487 6.67 -9.37 16.52
N ASP A 488 7.06 -10.31 17.38
CA ASP A 488 8.00 -11.36 16.98
C ASP A 488 7.38 -12.35 15.97
N THR A 489 6.07 -12.57 16.03
CA THR A 489 5.37 -13.37 15.02
C THR A 489 5.44 -12.67 13.65
N VAL A 490 5.12 -11.38 13.56
CA VAL A 490 5.24 -10.64 12.29
C VAL A 490 6.70 -10.59 11.82
N MET A 491 7.66 -10.45 12.74
CA MET A 491 9.09 -10.53 12.43
C MET A 491 9.48 -11.88 11.84
N SER A 492 8.88 -12.99 12.30
CA SER A 492 9.11 -14.30 11.71
C SER A 492 8.51 -14.43 10.31
N LEU A 493 7.34 -13.81 10.07
CA LEU A 493 6.68 -13.79 8.76
C LEU A 493 7.48 -13.00 7.70
N LEU A 494 8.19 -11.93 8.09
CA LEU A 494 9.11 -11.22 7.19
C LEU A 494 10.18 -12.14 6.59
N ARG A 495 10.56 -13.23 7.28
CA ARG A 495 11.52 -14.22 6.84
C ARG A 495 10.91 -15.40 6.09
N ALA A 496 9.58 -15.49 6.03
CA ALA A 496 8.85 -16.59 5.40
C ALA A 496 8.71 -16.45 3.87
N ARG A 497 9.56 -15.65 3.23
CA ARG A 497 9.53 -15.37 1.78
C ARG A 497 9.60 -16.63 0.93
N ASN A 498 10.40 -17.59 1.34
CA ASN A 498 10.58 -18.85 0.62
C ASN A 498 9.31 -19.70 0.57
N TYR A 499 8.36 -19.42 1.46
CA TYR A 499 7.06 -20.09 1.55
C TYR A 499 5.92 -19.29 0.93
N GLY A 500 6.23 -18.24 0.14
CA GLY A 500 5.22 -17.41 -0.54
C GLY A 500 4.44 -16.47 0.38
N VAL A 501 5.00 -16.13 1.55
CA VAL A 501 4.42 -15.13 2.44
C VAL A 501 5.22 -13.84 2.34
N ARG A 502 4.53 -12.73 2.16
CA ARG A 502 5.09 -11.37 2.08
C ARG A 502 4.46 -10.49 3.14
N VAL A 503 5.21 -9.52 3.62
CA VAL A 503 4.72 -8.51 4.55
C VAL A 503 4.86 -7.14 3.91
N VAL A 504 3.79 -6.38 3.89
CA VAL A 504 3.77 -4.98 3.48
C VAL A 504 3.31 -4.16 4.67
N LEU A 505 4.13 -3.20 5.08
CA LEU A 505 3.83 -2.38 6.26
C LEU A 505 3.94 -0.88 5.98
N THR A 506 3.21 -0.07 6.76
CA THR A 506 3.36 1.39 6.74
C THR A 506 4.05 1.87 8.01
N HIS A 507 4.84 2.94 7.87
CA HIS A 507 5.51 3.60 8.98
C HIS A 507 5.62 5.11 8.75
N THR A 508 5.85 5.87 9.82
CA THR A 508 5.93 7.33 9.74
C THR A 508 7.35 7.87 9.60
N SER A 509 8.37 7.07 9.85
CA SER A 509 9.80 7.45 9.85
C SER A 509 10.68 6.29 9.40
N HIS A 510 11.82 6.57 8.79
CA HIS A 510 12.86 5.58 8.48
C HIS A 510 13.70 5.16 9.68
N ILE A 511 13.79 6.00 10.70
CA ILE A 511 14.75 5.88 11.79
C ILE A 511 14.06 5.57 13.13
N SER A 512 13.01 6.34 13.45
CA SER A 512 12.34 6.25 14.74
C SER A 512 11.36 5.07 14.77
N GLY A 513 11.49 4.20 15.77
CA GLY A 513 10.54 3.11 16.03
C GLY A 513 10.65 1.88 15.11
N ILE A 514 11.59 1.84 14.18
CA ILE A 514 11.83 0.67 13.31
C ILE A 514 13.10 -0.06 13.72
N ARG A 515 12.99 -1.36 14.02
CA ARG A 515 14.15 -2.23 14.25
C ARG A 515 14.96 -2.38 12.96
N SER A 516 16.29 -2.38 13.04
CA SER A 516 17.19 -2.59 11.89
C SER A 516 16.87 -3.85 11.10
N ALA A 517 16.42 -4.90 11.77
CA ALA A 517 15.99 -6.15 11.16
C ALA A 517 14.79 -5.97 10.18
N ILE A 518 13.81 -5.12 10.49
CA ILE A 518 12.69 -4.83 9.57
C ILE A 518 13.20 -4.10 8.33
N ARG A 519 14.07 -3.11 8.53
CA ARG A 519 14.68 -2.35 7.42
C ARG A 519 15.48 -3.24 6.47
N ALA A 520 16.16 -4.24 6.99
CA ALA A 520 16.91 -5.22 6.19
C ALA A 520 16.00 -6.17 5.41
N GLU A 521 14.85 -6.55 5.98
CA GLU A 521 13.90 -7.47 5.38
C GLU A 521 12.85 -6.81 4.46
N THR A 522 12.83 -5.46 4.36
CA THR A 522 11.93 -4.69 3.52
C THR A 522 12.73 -3.88 2.51
N THR A 523 13.06 -4.48 1.38
CA THR A 523 13.90 -3.84 0.35
C THR A 523 13.09 -2.96 -0.60
N GLN A 524 11.83 -3.30 -0.85
CA GLN A 524 10.91 -2.49 -1.64
C GLN A 524 10.37 -1.35 -0.76
N LYS A 525 10.66 -0.11 -1.16
CA LYS A 525 10.25 1.07 -0.38
C LYS A 525 9.54 2.09 -1.27
N LEU A 526 8.53 2.74 -0.71
CA LEU A 526 7.93 3.96 -1.25
C LEU A 526 7.95 5.02 -0.17
N GLU A 527 8.50 6.17 -0.48
CA GLU A 527 8.58 7.30 0.45
C GLU A 527 7.56 8.38 0.06
N LEU A 528 6.55 8.56 0.88
CA LEU A 528 5.66 9.72 0.80
C LEU A 528 6.30 10.90 1.54
N ARG A 529 5.68 12.09 1.46
CA ARG A 529 6.21 13.24 2.17
C ARG A 529 6.47 12.93 3.64
N LEU A 530 7.72 13.15 4.08
CA LEU A 530 8.16 12.95 5.46
C LEU A 530 7.90 14.19 6.32
N THR A 531 7.85 14.02 7.63
CA THR A 531 7.83 15.13 8.60
C THR A 531 9.16 15.87 8.59
N ASP A 532 10.27 15.14 8.58
CA ASP A 532 11.62 15.69 8.40
C ASP A 532 12.23 15.14 7.10
N PRO A 533 12.39 15.95 6.07
CA PRO A 533 13.00 15.51 4.80
C PRO A 533 14.45 15.03 4.93
N ARG A 534 15.13 15.29 6.04
CA ARG A 534 16.50 14.82 6.29
C ARG A 534 16.57 13.32 6.59
N GLU A 535 15.45 12.73 7.01
CA GLU A 535 15.33 11.28 7.25
C GLU A 535 15.19 10.48 5.95
N SER A 536 15.03 11.11 4.79
CA SER A 536 14.88 10.42 3.51
C SER A 536 16.07 9.50 3.22
N GLU A 537 15.75 8.26 2.86
CA GLU A 537 16.71 7.26 2.37
C GLU A 537 16.81 7.25 0.84
N VAL A 538 16.01 8.06 0.15
CA VAL A 538 16.07 8.18 -1.31
C VAL A 538 17.40 8.78 -1.73
N PRO A 539 18.10 8.19 -2.73
CA PRO A 539 19.39 8.68 -3.21
C PRO A 539 19.32 10.15 -3.64
N ARG A 540 20.38 10.89 -3.33
CA ARG A 540 20.53 12.25 -3.83
C ARG A 540 20.91 12.23 -5.31
N ILE A 541 20.14 12.92 -6.14
CA ILE A 541 20.47 13.11 -7.55
C ILE A 541 21.33 14.38 -7.66
N ASP A 542 22.53 14.27 -8.20
CA ASP A 542 23.51 15.37 -8.30
C ASP A 542 23.74 16.11 -6.97
N GLY A 543 23.73 15.38 -5.85
CA GLY A 543 23.94 15.94 -4.51
C GLY A 543 22.69 16.57 -3.88
N ILE A 544 21.57 16.67 -4.58
CA ILE A 544 20.31 17.23 -4.07
C ILE A 544 19.38 16.14 -3.55
N SER A 545 18.81 16.38 -2.36
CA SER A 545 17.74 15.55 -1.82
C SER A 545 16.38 16.10 -2.30
N LYS A 546 15.73 15.38 -3.19
CA LYS A 546 14.38 15.74 -3.69
C LYS A 546 13.29 15.64 -2.62
N ALA A 547 13.58 15.06 -1.46
CA ALA A 547 12.62 14.95 -0.36
C ALA A 547 12.11 16.29 0.16
N ARG A 548 12.93 17.37 0.04
CA ARG A 548 12.53 18.74 0.39
C ARG A 548 11.56 19.36 -0.62
N GLU A 549 11.57 18.85 -1.85
CA GLU A 549 10.77 19.37 -2.96
C GLU A 549 9.40 18.68 -3.06
N VAL A 550 9.16 17.62 -2.26
CA VAL A 550 7.89 16.91 -2.27
C VAL A 550 6.76 17.86 -1.83
N PRO A 551 5.76 18.13 -2.69
CA PRO A 551 4.67 19.06 -2.39
C PRO A 551 3.85 18.61 -1.17
N ASP A 552 3.22 19.58 -0.50
CA ASP A 552 2.37 19.35 0.68
C ASP A 552 0.96 18.84 0.31
N THR A 553 0.89 18.05 -0.74
CA THR A 553 -0.34 17.40 -1.21
C THR A 553 -0.34 15.94 -0.77
N PRO A 554 -1.43 15.41 -0.18
CA PRO A 554 -1.54 13.99 0.12
C PRO A 554 -1.31 13.13 -1.12
N GLY A 555 -0.62 12.01 -0.96
CA GLY A 555 -0.28 11.11 -2.05
C GLY A 555 1.00 11.47 -2.82
N ARG A 556 1.62 12.61 -2.56
CA ARG A 556 2.92 12.99 -3.15
C ARG A 556 4.06 12.32 -2.41
N GLY A 557 5.06 11.88 -3.16
CA GLY A 557 6.22 11.20 -2.60
C GLY A 557 7.35 11.04 -3.61
N LEU A 558 8.28 10.14 -3.27
CA LEU A 558 9.42 9.76 -4.11
C LEU A 558 9.49 8.25 -4.27
N SER A 559 9.80 7.80 -5.47
CA SER A 559 10.20 6.42 -5.71
C SER A 559 11.63 6.15 -5.20
N PRO A 560 12.04 4.88 -5.07
CA PRO A 560 13.43 4.53 -4.72
C PRO A 560 14.46 5.10 -5.69
N ALA A 561 14.07 5.37 -6.93
CA ALA A 561 14.93 5.99 -7.95
C ALA A 561 15.03 7.53 -7.81
N GLY A 562 14.32 8.15 -6.87
CA GLY A 562 14.33 9.60 -6.64
C GLY A 562 13.40 10.40 -7.53
N TYR A 563 12.49 9.77 -8.24
CA TYR A 563 11.47 10.46 -9.03
C TYR A 563 10.24 10.78 -8.18
N HIS A 564 9.62 11.93 -8.47
CA HIS A 564 8.35 12.30 -7.86
C HIS A 564 7.25 11.32 -8.25
N VAL A 565 6.44 10.92 -7.27
CA VAL A 565 5.27 10.06 -7.49
C VAL A 565 3.99 10.73 -6.99
N MET A 566 2.87 10.30 -7.58
CA MET A 566 1.52 10.51 -7.07
C MET A 566 0.86 9.15 -6.93
N ILE A 567 0.55 8.73 -5.71
CA ILE A 567 -0.18 7.47 -5.49
C ILE A 567 -1.59 7.55 -6.08
N GLY A 568 -2.07 6.40 -6.53
CA GLY A 568 -3.43 6.27 -7.00
C GLY A 568 -4.44 6.19 -5.86
N VAL A 569 -5.71 6.27 -6.23
CA VAL A 569 -6.84 6.06 -5.32
C VAL A 569 -7.52 4.71 -5.59
N PRO A 570 -8.05 4.05 -4.55
CA PRO A 570 -8.70 2.74 -4.67
C PRO A 570 -10.13 2.90 -5.22
N GLU A 571 -10.25 3.38 -6.44
CA GLU A 571 -11.50 3.66 -7.13
C GLU A 571 -11.44 3.12 -8.56
N LEU A 572 -12.60 2.87 -9.17
CA LEU A 572 -12.73 2.58 -10.59
C LEU A 572 -13.45 3.74 -11.27
N ALA A 573 -12.80 4.37 -12.25
CA ALA A 573 -13.37 5.51 -12.98
C ALA A 573 -13.98 5.11 -14.33
N ASN A 574 -13.47 4.06 -14.97
CA ASN A 574 -13.81 3.68 -16.35
C ASN A 574 -14.83 2.52 -16.40
N GLN A 575 -15.85 2.54 -15.54
CA GLN A 575 -16.91 1.54 -15.53
C GLN A 575 -18.15 2.01 -16.29
N PRO A 576 -18.89 1.11 -16.97
CA PRO A 576 -20.12 1.49 -17.66
C PRO A 576 -21.19 2.12 -16.76
N SER A 577 -21.17 1.79 -15.47
CA SER A 577 -22.07 2.36 -14.45
C SER A 577 -21.58 3.67 -13.83
N GLY A 578 -20.45 4.21 -14.31
CA GLY A 578 -19.79 5.37 -13.74
C GLY A 578 -18.76 4.99 -12.66
N ARG A 579 -18.29 5.99 -11.90
CA ARG A 579 -17.28 5.84 -10.85
C ARG A 579 -17.75 4.90 -9.74
N VAL A 580 -16.87 3.98 -9.34
CA VAL A 580 -17.13 3.03 -8.25
C VAL A 580 -16.11 3.24 -7.14
N GLU A 581 -16.60 3.55 -5.94
CA GLU A 581 -15.76 3.70 -4.76
C GLU A 581 -15.31 2.33 -4.21
N VAL A 582 -14.26 2.33 -3.36
CA VAL A 582 -13.59 1.13 -2.85
C VAL A 582 -14.54 0.05 -2.32
N ARG A 583 -15.59 0.41 -1.59
CA ARG A 583 -16.56 -0.56 -1.04
C ARG A 583 -17.40 -1.29 -2.11
N GLY A 584 -17.58 -0.71 -3.28
CA GLY A 584 -18.31 -1.33 -4.39
C GLY A 584 -17.45 -2.19 -5.31
N ILE A 585 -16.12 -2.06 -5.24
CA ILE A 585 -15.18 -2.72 -6.17
C ILE A 585 -15.29 -4.24 -6.08
N GLY A 586 -15.46 -4.79 -4.87
CA GLY A 586 -15.55 -6.24 -4.66
C GLY A 586 -16.69 -6.88 -5.44
N GLU A 587 -17.83 -6.21 -5.53
CA GLU A 587 -18.98 -6.69 -6.33
C GLU A 587 -18.65 -6.63 -7.83
N VAL A 588 -18.05 -5.54 -8.30
CA VAL A 588 -17.66 -5.39 -9.71
C VAL A 588 -16.66 -6.48 -10.11
N VAL A 589 -15.65 -6.72 -9.29
CA VAL A 589 -14.63 -7.76 -9.56
C VAL A 589 -15.26 -9.15 -9.59
N ARG A 590 -16.11 -9.52 -8.61
CA ARG A 590 -16.82 -10.82 -8.64
C ARG A 590 -17.69 -11.00 -9.88
N ARG A 591 -18.41 -9.96 -10.28
CA ARG A 591 -19.30 -10.02 -11.45
C ARG A 591 -18.52 -10.12 -12.76
N VAL A 592 -17.45 -9.31 -12.94
CA VAL A 592 -16.70 -9.25 -14.20
C VAL A 592 -15.76 -10.44 -14.33
N ALA A 593 -15.05 -10.79 -13.26
CA ALA A 593 -14.04 -11.84 -13.26
C ALA A 593 -14.60 -13.26 -12.95
N GLY A 594 -15.85 -13.37 -12.49
CA GLY A 594 -16.48 -14.65 -12.16
C GLY A 594 -15.81 -15.39 -10.99
N VAL A 595 -15.14 -14.66 -10.08
CA VAL A 595 -14.38 -15.26 -8.99
C VAL A 595 -15.16 -15.26 -7.67
N GLY A 596 -14.93 -16.29 -6.84
CA GLY A 596 -15.41 -16.37 -5.47
C GLY A 596 -14.51 -15.60 -4.49
N LYS A 597 -15.02 -15.36 -3.29
CA LYS A 597 -14.21 -14.82 -2.19
C LYS A 597 -13.31 -15.91 -1.61
N VAL A 598 -12.09 -15.55 -1.21
CA VAL A 598 -11.20 -16.43 -0.43
C VAL A 598 -11.84 -16.81 0.90
N SER A 599 -11.40 -17.93 1.47
CA SER A 599 -11.87 -18.37 2.78
C SER A 599 -11.59 -17.31 3.84
N GLU A 600 -12.62 -16.88 4.53
CA GLU A 600 -12.47 -15.93 5.63
C GLU A 600 -11.72 -16.59 6.80
N VAL A 601 -10.97 -15.76 7.53
CA VAL A 601 -10.37 -16.18 8.78
C VAL A 601 -11.48 -16.41 9.81
N LEU A 602 -11.83 -17.67 10.01
CA LEU A 602 -12.89 -18.06 10.94
C LEU A 602 -12.49 -17.71 12.37
N ARG A 603 -13.43 -17.23 13.16
CA ARG A 603 -13.25 -16.89 14.57
C ARG A 603 -13.99 -17.90 15.45
N LEU A 604 -13.60 -17.97 16.72
CA LEU A 604 -14.40 -18.70 17.71
C LEU A 604 -15.81 -18.07 17.77
N PRO A 605 -16.86 -18.88 17.72
CA PRO A 605 -18.25 -18.39 17.90
C PRO A 605 -18.43 -17.77 19.29
N GLU A 606 -19.49 -17.01 19.51
CA GLU A 606 -19.79 -16.48 20.85
C GLU A 606 -20.09 -17.59 21.84
N SER A 607 -20.80 -18.62 21.39
CA SER A 607 -21.05 -19.85 22.14
C SER A 607 -21.19 -21.03 21.17
N ILE A 608 -20.94 -22.23 21.64
CA ILE A 608 -21.12 -23.47 20.92
C ILE A 608 -21.66 -24.56 21.86
N ALA A 609 -22.64 -25.32 21.43
CA ALA A 609 -23.14 -26.43 22.23
C ALA A 609 -22.09 -27.55 22.34
N LEU A 610 -22.02 -28.20 23.48
CA LEU A 610 -21.07 -29.33 23.67
C LEU A 610 -21.35 -30.45 22.67
N GLU A 611 -22.61 -30.71 22.38
CA GLU A 611 -23.08 -31.71 21.43
C GLU A 611 -22.51 -31.47 20.03
N ASP A 612 -22.43 -30.20 19.57
CA ASP A 612 -21.85 -29.84 18.27
C ASP A 612 -20.34 -30.07 18.23
N ILE A 613 -19.66 -29.92 19.35
CA ILE A 613 -18.23 -30.22 19.48
C ILE A 613 -18.01 -31.72 19.41
N MET A 614 -18.82 -32.49 20.16
CA MET A 614 -18.74 -33.95 20.18
C MET A 614 -19.02 -34.57 18.80
N ALA A 615 -19.95 -33.99 18.05
CA ALA A 615 -20.24 -34.43 16.67
C ALA A 615 -19.07 -34.22 15.68
N ARG A 616 -18.11 -33.36 16.02
CA ARG A 616 -16.91 -33.09 15.20
C ARG A 616 -15.74 -34.01 15.56
N VAL A 617 -15.86 -34.84 16.61
CA VAL A 617 -14.79 -35.76 17.04
C VAL A 617 -14.71 -36.94 16.07
N ASP A 618 -13.55 -37.17 15.46
CA ASP A 618 -13.29 -38.36 14.65
C ASP A 618 -13.48 -39.63 15.51
N PRO A 619 -14.26 -40.60 15.08
CA PRO A 619 -14.48 -41.87 15.82
C PRO A 619 -13.18 -42.65 16.13
N ARG A 620 -12.11 -42.39 15.40
CA ARG A 620 -10.79 -43.01 15.60
C ARG A 620 -9.99 -42.40 16.74
N VAL A 621 -10.41 -41.26 17.29
CA VAL A 621 -9.74 -40.63 18.43
C VAL A 621 -9.86 -41.54 19.66
N PRO A 622 -8.77 -41.83 20.38
CA PRO A 622 -8.80 -42.64 21.62
C PRO A 622 -9.82 -42.13 22.64
N ARG A 623 -10.46 -42.97 23.36
CA ARG A 623 -11.52 -42.61 24.33
C ARG A 623 -11.00 -41.74 25.50
N GLU A 624 -9.75 -41.92 25.86
CA GLU A 624 -9.05 -41.13 26.90
C GLU A 624 -8.93 -39.68 26.53
N MET A 625 -9.05 -39.34 25.25
CA MET A 625 -9.16 -37.96 24.75
C MET A 625 -10.59 -37.47 24.88
N VAL A 626 -10.90 -36.77 25.96
CA VAL A 626 -12.22 -36.28 26.31
C VAL A 626 -12.39 -34.83 25.82
N PRO A 627 -13.30 -34.54 24.85
CA PRO A 627 -13.51 -33.20 24.33
C PRO A 627 -14.24 -32.32 25.33
N PHE A 628 -13.82 -31.06 25.47
CA PHE A 628 -14.47 -30.12 26.39
C PHE A 628 -14.76 -28.76 25.78
N GLY A 629 -14.18 -28.45 24.63
CA GLY A 629 -14.28 -27.13 24.01
C GLY A 629 -13.82 -27.12 22.57
N LEU A 630 -13.76 -25.93 22.00
CA LEU A 630 -13.27 -25.65 20.67
C LEU A 630 -11.94 -24.90 20.77
N SER A 631 -10.88 -25.40 20.12
CA SER A 631 -9.56 -24.76 20.05
C SER A 631 -9.62 -23.46 19.24
N GLU A 632 -8.98 -22.41 19.71
CA GLU A 632 -8.84 -21.16 18.94
C GLU A 632 -7.89 -21.32 17.75
N ASN A 633 -6.83 -22.11 17.92
CA ASN A 633 -5.83 -22.31 16.87
C ASN A 633 -6.35 -23.14 15.71
N THR A 634 -7.04 -24.25 15.98
CA THR A 634 -7.47 -25.20 14.96
C THR A 634 -8.94 -25.12 14.60
N LEU A 635 -9.79 -24.47 15.42
CA LEU A 635 -11.26 -24.51 15.39
C LEU A 635 -11.84 -25.92 15.41
N GLY A 636 -11.02 -26.87 15.80
CA GLY A 636 -11.39 -28.26 16.07
C GLY A 636 -11.67 -28.48 17.56
N PRO A 637 -12.13 -29.72 17.93
CA PRO A 637 -12.33 -30.08 19.32
C PRO A 637 -11.04 -29.97 20.13
N ALA A 638 -11.14 -29.33 21.31
CA ALA A 638 -10.07 -29.34 22.33
C ALA A 638 -10.31 -30.46 23.32
N PHE A 639 -9.27 -31.22 23.65
CA PHE A 639 -9.34 -32.42 24.44
C PHE A 639 -8.55 -32.31 25.74
N VAL A 640 -9.04 -32.96 26.80
CA VAL A 640 -8.22 -33.40 27.92
C VAL A 640 -7.81 -34.83 27.63
N ASN A 641 -6.50 -35.11 27.61
CA ASN A 641 -5.96 -36.43 27.40
C ASN A 641 -5.66 -37.11 28.75
N PHE A 642 -6.57 -37.95 29.22
CA PHE A 642 -6.44 -38.68 30.48
C PHE A 642 -5.39 -39.81 30.43
N ALA A 643 -4.90 -40.17 29.25
CA ALA A 643 -3.76 -41.11 29.14
C ALA A 643 -2.42 -40.40 29.45
N GLU A 644 -2.30 -39.11 29.22
CA GLU A 644 -1.09 -38.32 29.50
C GLU A 644 -1.12 -37.69 30.89
N SER A 645 -2.28 -37.21 31.31
CA SER A 645 -2.46 -36.59 32.62
C SER A 645 -3.77 -37.04 33.27
N PRO A 646 -3.74 -37.66 34.43
CA PRO A 646 -4.95 -38.15 35.09
C PRO A 646 -5.82 -37.01 35.66
N HIS A 647 -5.37 -35.79 35.69
CA HIS A 647 -6.03 -34.68 36.32
C HIS A 647 -6.20 -33.50 35.40
N VAL A 648 -7.25 -32.69 35.63
CA VAL A 648 -7.48 -31.39 34.97
C VAL A 648 -8.10 -30.42 35.96
N VAL A 649 -7.69 -29.17 35.91
CA VAL A 649 -8.24 -28.11 36.79
C VAL A 649 -8.71 -26.92 35.98
N ALA A 650 -9.91 -26.40 36.29
CA ALA A 650 -10.42 -25.15 35.77
C ALA A 650 -10.34 -24.04 36.82
N VAL A 651 -9.62 -22.97 36.53
CA VAL A 651 -9.40 -21.87 37.46
C VAL A 651 -10.02 -20.59 36.91
N GLY A 652 -10.79 -19.85 37.71
CA GLY A 652 -11.37 -18.58 37.26
C GLY A 652 -12.21 -17.88 38.32
N ARG A 653 -12.68 -16.70 38.02
CA ARG A 653 -13.61 -15.94 38.89
C ARG A 653 -15.00 -16.54 38.91
N ALA A 654 -15.83 -16.04 39.80
CA ALA A 654 -17.27 -16.32 39.80
C ALA A 654 -17.89 -15.92 38.45
N GLN A 655 -18.80 -16.74 37.93
CA GLN A 655 -19.50 -16.54 36.65
C GLN A 655 -18.61 -16.65 35.38
N SER A 656 -17.38 -17.07 35.50
CA SER A 656 -16.48 -17.26 34.35
C SER A 656 -16.77 -18.49 33.51
N GLY A 657 -17.58 -19.44 33.99
CA GLY A 657 -17.88 -20.71 33.32
C GLY A 657 -17.33 -21.98 34.00
N ARG A 658 -16.77 -21.89 35.22
CA ARG A 658 -16.22 -23.03 35.97
C ARG A 658 -17.18 -24.21 36.08
N THR A 659 -18.41 -23.97 36.54
CA THR A 659 -19.42 -25.02 36.65
C THR A 659 -19.82 -25.58 35.28
N ASN A 660 -19.83 -24.74 34.22
CA ASN A 660 -20.08 -25.23 32.87
C ASN A 660 -18.97 -26.18 32.39
N PHE A 661 -17.69 -25.86 32.68
CA PHE A 661 -16.58 -26.76 32.38
C PHE A 661 -16.76 -28.11 33.06
N VAL A 662 -17.07 -28.12 34.37
CA VAL A 662 -17.32 -29.35 35.12
C VAL A 662 -18.45 -30.17 34.51
N ARG A 663 -19.55 -29.55 34.15
CA ARG A 663 -20.67 -30.21 33.46
C ARG A 663 -20.32 -30.73 32.08
N ALA A 664 -19.52 -29.95 31.31
CA ALA A 664 -19.05 -30.36 30.00
C ALA A 664 -18.16 -31.60 30.10
N MET A 665 -17.26 -31.62 31.06
CA MET A 665 -16.41 -32.80 31.31
C MET A 665 -17.22 -34.03 31.68
N MET A 666 -18.18 -33.96 32.63
CA MET A 666 -19.04 -35.08 32.99
C MET A 666 -19.81 -35.62 31.78
N ARG A 667 -20.47 -34.76 30.98
CA ARG A 667 -21.19 -35.18 29.78
C ARG A 667 -20.28 -35.80 28.74
N SER A 668 -19.08 -35.28 28.55
CA SER A 668 -18.11 -35.85 27.59
C SER A 668 -17.56 -37.20 28.06
N ILE A 669 -17.31 -37.38 29.36
CA ILE A 669 -16.93 -38.67 29.93
C ILE A 669 -18.03 -39.71 29.67
N MET A 670 -19.28 -39.41 29.99
CA MET A 670 -20.43 -40.30 29.74
C MET A 670 -20.63 -40.62 28.26
N ALA A 671 -20.17 -39.78 27.35
CA ALA A 671 -20.22 -40.04 25.92
C ALA A 671 -19.04 -40.88 25.40
N ARG A 672 -17.91 -40.92 26.14
CA ARG A 672 -16.66 -41.59 25.70
C ARG A 672 -16.42 -42.95 26.38
N TYR A 673 -16.96 -43.13 27.56
CA TYR A 673 -16.85 -44.37 28.36
C TYR A 673 -18.23 -45.02 28.46
N SER A 674 -18.26 -46.27 28.86
CA SER A 674 -19.49 -46.95 29.28
C SER A 674 -19.66 -46.94 30.81
N PRO A 675 -20.86 -47.17 31.35
CA PRO A 675 -21.08 -47.26 32.80
C PRO A 675 -20.30 -48.39 33.47
N ASP A 676 -19.84 -49.39 32.71
CA ASP A 676 -19.03 -50.50 33.24
C ASP A 676 -17.53 -50.17 33.30
N GLU A 677 -17.10 -49.12 32.54
CA GLU A 677 -15.71 -48.72 32.46
C GLU A 677 -15.37 -47.56 33.42
N ALA A 678 -16.31 -46.65 33.62
CA ALA A 678 -16.10 -45.43 34.41
C ALA A 678 -17.24 -45.16 35.39
N THR A 679 -16.93 -44.52 36.49
CA THR A 679 -17.95 -44.05 37.44
C THR A 679 -17.56 -42.67 37.96
N ILE A 680 -18.56 -41.82 38.24
CA ILE A 680 -18.38 -40.44 38.67
C ILE A 680 -18.73 -40.30 40.16
N ILE A 681 -17.83 -39.71 40.91
CA ILE A 681 -18.09 -39.20 42.25
C ILE A 681 -18.23 -37.67 42.13
N LEU A 682 -19.43 -37.17 42.34
CA LEU A 682 -19.72 -35.72 42.18
C LEU A 682 -19.79 -35.04 43.56
N ILE A 683 -18.84 -34.14 43.77
CA ILE A 683 -18.76 -33.28 44.94
C ILE A 683 -19.19 -31.88 44.54
N ASP A 684 -20.40 -31.45 44.93
CA ASP A 684 -21.06 -30.22 44.50
C ASP A 684 -21.56 -29.40 45.70
N PRO A 685 -20.66 -28.70 46.40
CA PRO A 685 -20.99 -27.92 47.58
C PRO A 685 -22.07 -26.88 47.37
N ARG A 686 -22.24 -26.43 46.17
CA ARG A 686 -23.19 -25.37 45.77
C ARG A 686 -24.46 -25.92 45.11
N ARG A 687 -24.55 -27.23 44.89
CA ARG A 687 -25.72 -27.92 44.32
C ARG A 687 -26.14 -27.39 42.95
N ARG A 688 -25.14 -27.10 42.10
CA ARG A 688 -25.37 -26.53 40.75
C ARG A 688 -25.44 -27.57 39.65
N SER A 689 -25.03 -28.79 39.92
CA SER A 689 -24.94 -29.89 38.96
C SER A 689 -25.81 -31.09 39.38
N VAL A 690 -26.81 -30.89 40.20
CA VAL A 690 -27.80 -31.91 40.59
C VAL A 690 -28.50 -32.46 39.35
N GLY A 691 -28.56 -33.82 39.21
CA GLY A 691 -29.24 -34.48 38.09
C GLY A 691 -28.51 -34.43 36.75
N VAL A 692 -27.25 -33.92 36.71
CA VAL A 692 -26.43 -33.95 35.47
C VAL A 692 -25.94 -35.35 35.15
N VAL A 693 -25.65 -36.15 36.17
CA VAL A 693 -25.13 -37.53 36.05
C VAL A 693 -26.25 -38.51 36.36
N PRO A 694 -26.61 -39.43 35.43
CA PRO A 694 -27.57 -40.53 35.67
C PRO A 694 -27.05 -41.49 36.73
N GLU A 695 -27.99 -42.22 37.39
CA GLU A 695 -27.69 -43.14 38.52
C GLU A 695 -26.70 -44.25 38.12
N GLU A 696 -26.78 -44.73 36.89
CA GLU A 696 -25.91 -45.79 36.36
C GLU A 696 -24.41 -45.42 36.32
N TRP A 697 -24.14 -44.07 36.16
CA TRP A 697 -22.80 -43.50 36.13
C TRP A 697 -22.37 -42.97 37.51
N LEU A 698 -23.32 -42.69 38.41
CA LEU A 698 -23.11 -41.95 39.65
C LEU A 698 -22.79 -42.93 40.79
N SER A 699 -21.51 -42.96 41.20
CA SER A 699 -21.13 -43.69 42.41
C SER A 699 -21.68 -43.01 43.66
N ARG A 700 -21.48 -41.68 43.75
CA ARG A 700 -21.98 -40.88 44.85
C ARG A 700 -22.19 -39.41 44.40
N TYR A 701 -23.25 -38.81 44.86
CA TYR A 701 -23.46 -37.34 44.88
C TYR A 701 -23.40 -36.83 46.31
N THR A 702 -22.55 -35.84 46.59
CA THR A 702 -22.39 -35.29 47.90
C THR A 702 -22.11 -33.78 47.89
N TYR A 703 -22.61 -33.07 48.90
CA TYR A 703 -22.45 -31.65 49.04
C TYR A 703 -22.18 -31.20 50.50
N ALA A 704 -22.47 -32.07 51.50
CA ALA A 704 -22.24 -31.78 52.92
C ALA A 704 -20.84 -32.23 53.33
N LEU A 705 -20.15 -31.45 54.16
CA LEU A 705 -18.75 -31.73 54.55
C LEU A 705 -18.55 -33.11 55.20
N GLY A 706 -19.46 -33.54 56.04
CA GLY A 706 -19.40 -34.86 56.73
C GLY A 706 -19.46 -36.03 55.70
N ASP A 707 -20.45 -35.93 54.81
CA ASP A 707 -20.70 -36.99 53.81
C ASP A 707 -19.53 -37.03 52.78
N ILE A 708 -18.93 -35.85 52.41
CA ILE A 708 -17.77 -35.79 51.55
C ILE A 708 -16.59 -36.55 52.20
N LYS A 709 -16.33 -36.33 53.49
CA LYS A 709 -15.26 -37.04 54.21
C LYS A 709 -15.48 -38.54 54.22
N GLU A 710 -16.73 -39.00 54.40
CA GLU A 710 -17.08 -40.43 54.38
C GLU A 710 -16.86 -41.02 52.98
N VAL A 711 -17.34 -40.35 51.94
CA VAL A 711 -17.14 -40.78 50.50
C VAL A 711 -15.66 -40.89 50.16
N ILE A 712 -14.87 -39.87 50.50
CA ILE A 712 -13.42 -39.89 50.27
C ILE A 712 -12.70 -40.96 51.04
N ASN A 713 -13.13 -41.21 52.30
CA ASN A 713 -12.56 -42.34 53.06
C ASN A 713 -12.85 -43.70 52.42
N GLY A 714 -14.07 -43.93 51.94
CA GLY A 714 -14.42 -45.17 51.24
C GLY A 714 -13.67 -45.32 49.90
N LEU A 715 -13.48 -44.21 49.16
CA LEU A 715 -12.68 -44.18 47.95
C LEU A 715 -11.19 -44.56 48.26
N CYS A 716 -10.60 -43.97 49.29
CA CYS A 716 -9.23 -44.30 49.72
C CYS A 716 -9.06 -45.81 50.07
N GLU A 717 -10.06 -46.43 50.69
CA GLU A 717 -10.04 -47.88 50.98
C GLU A 717 -10.04 -48.70 49.66
N VAL A 718 -10.74 -48.26 48.63
CA VAL A 718 -10.71 -48.94 47.34
C VAL A 718 -9.37 -48.70 46.63
N LEU A 719 -8.83 -47.49 46.66
CA LEU A 719 -7.54 -47.17 46.05
C LEU A 719 -6.38 -47.92 46.71
N GLU A 720 -6.43 -48.15 48.06
CA GLU A 720 -5.46 -48.98 48.80
C GLU A 720 -5.44 -50.41 48.27
N LYS A 721 -6.61 -50.99 47.99
CA LYS A 721 -6.74 -52.34 47.43
C LYS A 721 -6.28 -52.40 45.96
N ARG A 722 -6.20 -51.25 45.24
CA ARG A 722 -5.68 -51.16 43.89
C ARG A 722 -4.17 -50.93 43.84
N GLN A 723 -3.46 -50.76 44.93
CA GLN A 723 -2.03 -50.67 44.95
C GLN A 723 -1.41 -51.99 44.41
N PRO A 724 -0.33 -51.90 43.56
CA PRO A 724 0.29 -53.06 43.03
C PRO A 724 0.86 -53.94 44.17
N PRO A 725 0.57 -55.20 44.17
CA PRO A 725 1.13 -56.09 45.20
C PRO A 725 2.66 -56.22 45.05
N PRO A 726 3.43 -56.52 46.11
CA PRO A 726 4.89 -56.63 46.00
C PRO A 726 5.34 -57.69 44.99
N THR A 727 4.46 -58.58 44.58
CA THR A 727 4.70 -59.65 43.60
C THR A 727 4.31 -59.27 42.18
N ALA A 728 3.82 -58.05 41.92
CA ALA A 728 3.39 -57.62 40.58
C ALA A 728 4.58 -57.65 39.63
N THR A 729 4.38 -58.20 38.45
CA THR A 729 5.37 -58.26 37.39
C THR A 729 5.38 -56.86 36.63
N GLN A 730 6.51 -56.56 35.97
CA GLN A 730 6.59 -55.36 35.12
C GLN A 730 5.47 -55.28 34.07
N HIS A 731 5.09 -56.46 33.51
CA HIS A 731 4.01 -56.49 32.50
C HIS A 731 2.65 -56.18 33.13
N GLU A 732 2.36 -56.68 34.35
CA GLU A 732 1.13 -56.31 35.04
C GLU A 732 1.08 -54.85 35.43
N MET A 733 2.24 -54.26 35.84
CA MET A 733 2.34 -52.84 36.10
C MET A 733 2.08 -52.01 34.83
N LEU A 734 2.73 -52.33 33.71
CA LEU A 734 2.54 -51.64 32.42
C LEU A 734 1.11 -51.77 31.87
N THR A 735 0.47 -52.93 32.09
CA THR A 735 -0.87 -53.21 31.58
C THR A 735 -1.97 -52.94 32.59
N ARG A 736 -1.66 -52.46 33.79
CA ARG A 736 -2.57 -52.23 34.92
C ARG A 736 -3.45 -53.44 35.26
N LYS A 737 -2.99 -54.65 35.03
CA LYS A 737 -3.74 -55.90 35.26
C LYS A 737 -3.78 -56.37 36.70
N PHE A 738 -3.30 -55.60 37.65
CA PHE A 738 -3.28 -55.92 39.07
C PHE A 738 -4.56 -55.52 39.81
N TRP A 739 -5.48 -54.79 39.13
CA TRP A 739 -6.83 -54.55 39.65
C TRP A 739 -7.88 -54.65 38.53
N THR A 740 -9.13 -54.75 38.87
CA THR A 740 -10.29 -54.77 37.98
C THR A 740 -11.36 -53.83 38.49
N GLY A 741 -12.23 -53.36 37.62
CA GLY A 741 -13.35 -52.47 37.95
C GLY A 741 -13.33 -51.15 37.18
N ARG A 742 -14.20 -50.23 37.59
CA ARG A 742 -14.41 -48.94 36.91
C ARG A 742 -13.32 -47.95 37.28
N GLU A 743 -12.94 -47.09 36.36
CA GLU A 743 -12.13 -45.90 36.66
C GLU A 743 -12.96 -44.86 37.44
N PHE A 744 -12.32 -44.19 38.40
CA PHE A 744 -13.01 -43.18 39.21
C PHE A 744 -12.73 -41.77 38.71
N PHE A 745 -13.75 -41.07 38.27
CA PHE A 745 -13.72 -39.65 37.98
C PHE A 745 -14.27 -38.84 39.17
N VAL A 746 -13.38 -38.32 40.00
CA VAL A 746 -13.76 -37.45 41.13
C VAL A 746 -13.94 -36.02 40.60
N VAL A 747 -15.14 -35.55 40.54
CA VAL A 747 -15.52 -34.28 40.00
C VAL A 747 -15.89 -33.31 41.10
N VAL A 748 -15.18 -32.18 41.22
CA VAL A 748 -15.35 -31.21 42.31
C VAL A 748 -15.72 -29.84 41.75
N ASP A 749 -16.96 -29.39 41.96
CA ASP A 749 -17.37 -28.06 41.59
C ASP A 749 -17.07 -27.06 42.74
N ASP A 750 -15.91 -26.40 42.68
CA ASP A 750 -15.30 -25.48 43.64
C ASP A 750 -14.48 -26.21 44.78
N ALA A 751 -13.34 -26.72 44.38
CA ALA A 751 -12.39 -27.36 45.30
C ALA A 751 -11.76 -26.37 46.32
N THR A 752 -11.95 -25.07 46.12
CA THR A 752 -11.41 -24.01 47.00
C THR A 752 -12.39 -23.49 48.02
N VAL A 753 -13.54 -24.10 48.15
CA VAL A 753 -14.58 -23.66 49.12
C VAL A 753 -14.20 -23.95 50.57
N TRP A 754 -13.34 -24.96 50.81
CA TRP A 754 -12.89 -25.31 52.13
C TRP A 754 -11.50 -24.76 52.47
N PRO A 755 -11.21 -24.41 53.72
CA PRO A 755 -9.85 -24.07 54.14
C PRO A 755 -8.91 -25.24 53.92
N THR A 756 -7.62 -24.98 53.64
CA THR A 756 -6.64 -26.02 53.36
C THR A 756 -6.50 -27.04 54.50
N ALA A 757 -6.60 -26.56 55.79
CA ALA A 757 -6.49 -27.42 56.97
C ALA A 757 -7.67 -28.40 57.14
N ASP A 758 -8.89 -28.01 56.68
CA ASP A 758 -10.11 -28.81 56.79
C ASP A 758 -10.60 -29.35 55.43
N ASN A 759 -9.73 -29.38 54.42
CA ASN A 759 -10.12 -29.83 53.09
C ASN A 759 -10.49 -31.32 53.12
N PRO A 760 -11.73 -31.70 52.82
CA PRO A 760 -12.18 -33.08 52.85
C PRO A 760 -11.42 -34.02 51.85
N LEU A 761 -10.83 -33.41 50.82
CA LEU A 761 -10.04 -34.13 49.79
C LEU A 761 -8.62 -34.50 50.26
N ALA A 762 -8.19 -34.00 51.45
CA ALA A 762 -6.78 -34.12 51.89
C ALA A 762 -6.29 -35.58 51.92
N ARG A 763 -7.16 -36.58 52.18
CA ARG A 763 -6.82 -38.00 52.18
C ARG A 763 -6.51 -38.56 50.78
N LEU A 764 -6.89 -37.88 49.71
CA LEU A 764 -6.52 -38.29 48.33
C LEU A 764 -5.08 -37.88 47.99
N ALA A 765 -4.45 -36.98 48.73
CA ALA A 765 -3.11 -36.49 48.45
C ALA A 765 -2.04 -37.58 48.18
N PRO A 766 -1.98 -38.71 48.93
CA PRO A 766 -1.01 -39.77 48.63
C PRO A 766 -1.22 -40.50 47.32
N TYR A 767 -2.44 -40.50 46.79
CA TYR A 767 -2.84 -41.23 45.58
C TYR A 767 -2.74 -40.38 44.32
N VAL A 768 -2.60 -39.05 44.42
CA VAL A 768 -2.54 -38.14 43.26
C VAL A 768 -1.37 -38.46 42.33
N GLU A 769 -0.19 -38.72 42.88
CA GLU A 769 1.01 -38.98 42.09
C GLU A 769 0.99 -40.36 41.38
N GLN A 770 0.17 -41.28 41.88
CA GLN A 770 -0.01 -42.65 41.34
C GLN A 770 -1.36 -42.84 40.68
N ALA A 771 -2.12 -41.77 40.51
CA ALA A 771 -3.52 -41.78 40.08
C ALA A 771 -3.73 -42.53 38.77
N ASP A 772 -2.82 -42.38 37.83
CA ASP A 772 -2.81 -43.06 36.55
C ASP A 772 -2.84 -44.62 36.69
N SER A 773 -2.00 -45.16 37.56
CA SER A 773 -1.95 -46.60 37.78
C SER A 773 -3.14 -47.14 38.58
N LEU A 774 -3.84 -46.31 39.35
CA LEU A 774 -4.97 -46.63 40.19
C LEU A 774 -6.33 -46.40 39.52
N GLY A 775 -6.36 -45.86 38.30
CA GLY A 775 -7.60 -45.47 37.62
C GLY A 775 -8.37 -44.36 38.36
N LEU A 776 -7.65 -43.35 38.89
CA LEU A 776 -8.16 -42.21 39.58
C LEU A 776 -7.98 -40.94 38.73
N HIS A 777 -9.04 -40.24 38.45
CA HIS A 777 -9.05 -38.97 37.72
C HIS A 777 -9.66 -37.89 38.60
N LEU A 778 -9.00 -36.73 38.72
CA LEU A 778 -9.54 -35.56 39.43
C LEU A 778 -9.84 -34.44 38.45
N ILE A 779 -11.09 -34.01 38.42
CA ILE A 779 -11.58 -32.88 37.64
C ILE A 779 -12.05 -31.84 38.65
N ALA A 780 -11.31 -30.74 38.79
CA ALA A 780 -11.61 -29.75 39.81
C ALA A 780 -11.86 -28.35 39.21
N ALA A 781 -12.88 -27.65 39.68
CA ALA A 781 -13.01 -26.22 39.52
C ALA A 781 -12.50 -25.48 40.76
N ALA A 782 -11.82 -24.35 40.54
CA ALA A 782 -11.19 -23.58 41.62
C ALA A 782 -11.40 -22.09 41.45
N ASP A 783 -11.59 -21.37 42.56
CA ASP A 783 -11.65 -19.91 42.53
C ASP A 783 -10.24 -19.30 42.47
N ILE A 784 -10.00 -18.47 41.49
CA ILE A 784 -8.68 -17.90 41.22
C ILE A 784 -8.14 -17.06 42.39
N ARG A 785 -9.04 -16.45 43.21
CA ARG A 785 -8.64 -15.63 44.34
C ARG A 785 -7.99 -16.42 45.47
N SER A 786 -8.33 -17.69 45.59
CA SER A 786 -7.79 -18.62 46.58
C SER A 786 -6.69 -19.53 46.03
N TRP A 787 -6.43 -19.48 44.70
CA TRP A 787 -5.59 -20.41 43.97
C TRP A 787 -4.18 -20.56 44.57
N THR A 788 -3.45 -19.46 44.64
CA THR A 788 -2.07 -19.44 45.13
C THR A 788 -1.96 -19.99 46.57
N PHE A 789 -2.94 -19.72 47.41
CA PHE A 789 -2.98 -20.22 48.79
C PHE A 789 -3.32 -21.70 48.83
N GLN A 790 -4.30 -22.13 48.04
CA GLN A 790 -4.77 -23.53 48.00
C GLN A 790 -3.81 -24.50 47.30
N THR A 791 -2.91 -24.00 46.46
CA THR A 791 -1.89 -24.79 45.77
C THR A 791 -0.53 -24.80 46.50
N ALA A 792 -0.41 -24.06 47.61
CA ALA A 792 0.81 -24.04 48.41
C ALA A 792 1.04 -25.35 49.15
N GLY A 793 2.28 -25.80 49.14
CA GLY A 793 2.75 -26.97 49.94
C GLY A 793 2.16 -28.32 49.52
N SER A 794 1.91 -29.18 50.52
CA SER A 794 1.45 -30.57 50.30
C SER A 794 -0.07 -30.76 50.24
N SER A 795 -0.82 -29.70 49.98
CA SER A 795 -2.27 -29.77 49.73
C SER A 795 -2.58 -30.66 48.51
N VAL A 796 -3.81 -31.20 48.44
CA VAL A 796 -4.24 -31.99 47.26
C VAL A 796 -4.05 -31.21 45.95
N LEU A 797 -4.53 -29.97 45.91
CA LEU A 797 -4.36 -29.13 44.73
C LEU A 797 -2.86 -28.80 44.47
N GLY A 798 -2.05 -28.62 45.50
CA GLY A 798 -0.60 -28.42 45.36
C GLY A 798 0.10 -29.64 44.73
N ARG A 799 -0.27 -30.86 45.12
CA ARG A 799 0.26 -32.11 44.49
C ARG A 799 -0.26 -32.27 43.07
N VAL A 800 -1.53 -31.96 42.81
CA VAL A 800 -2.09 -31.96 41.43
C VAL A 800 -1.32 -31.00 40.55
N VAL A 801 -1.11 -29.75 40.99
CA VAL A 801 -0.32 -28.77 40.22
C VAL A 801 1.15 -29.18 40.07
N GLY A 802 1.71 -29.85 41.08
CA GLY A 802 3.07 -30.41 41.03
C GLY A 802 3.27 -31.45 39.92
N SER A 803 2.21 -32.19 39.53
CA SER A 803 2.23 -33.11 38.40
C SER A 803 2.08 -32.43 37.02
N LEU A 804 2.01 -31.09 36.97
CA LEU A 804 1.86 -30.31 35.75
C LEU A 804 0.65 -30.73 34.89
N PRO A 805 -0.56 -30.79 35.46
CA PRO A 805 -1.75 -31.17 34.73
C PRO A 805 -2.12 -30.09 33.71
N PRO A 806 -2.94 -30.41 32.69
CA PRO A 806 -3.62 -29.40 31.92
C PRO A 806 -4.52 -28.50 32.79
N VAL A 807 -4.41 -27.17 32.59
CA VAL A 807 -5.18 -26.20 33.35
C VAL A 807 -5.99 -25.33 32.39
N VAL A 808 -7.29 -25.23 32.66
CA VAL A 808 -8.22 -24.35 31.94
C VAL A 808 -8.35 -23.04 32.71
N ILE A 809 -7.67 -21.98 32.24
CA ILE A 809 -7.63 -20.66 32.92
C ILE A 809 -8.72 -19.79 32.31
N LEU A 810 -9.81 -19.61 33.06
CA LEU A 810 -10.94 -18.74 32.71
C LEU A 810 -10.64 -17.29 33.06
N ASP A 811 -11.68 -16.45 33.19
CA ASP A 811 -11.52 -15.03 33.53
C ASP A 811 -10.71 -14.79 34.82
N GLY A 812 -9.75 -13.88 34.73
CA GLY A 812 -8.89 -13.48 35.82
C GLY A 812 -8.09 -12.22 35.52
N ARG A 813 -7.11 -11.91 36.37
CA ARG A 813 -6.19 -10.80 36.18
C ARG A 813 -4.76 -11.25 36.44
N ARG A 814 -3.80 -10.56 35.87
CA ARG A 814 -2.38 -10.86 36.05
C ARG A 814 -1.91 -10.73 37.51
N ASP A 815 -2.57 -9.86 38.30
CA ASP A 815 -2.31 -9.69 39.74
C ASP A 815 -2.74 -10.90 40.60
N ASN A 816 -3.48 -11.85 40.04
CA ASN A 816 -3.77 -13.13 40.71
C ASN A 816 -2.54 -14.06 40.79
N GLY A 817 -1.40 -13.67 40.22
CA GLY A 817 -0.18 -14.46 40.17
C GLY A 817 -0.15 -15.47 39.02
N ALA A 818 0.98 -16.19 38.90
CA ALA A 818 1.10 -17.26 37.92
C ALA A 818 0.22 -18.44 38.32
N ILE A 819 -0.55 -18.96 37.38
CA ILE A 819 -1.47 -20.10 37.62
C ILE A 819 -0.75 -21.41 37.48
N ILE A 820 0.02 -21.62 36.39
CA ILE A 820 0.86 -22.81 36.16
C ILE A 820 2.00 -22.42 35.21
N SER A 821 3.22 -22.90 35.45
CA SER A 821 4.38 -22.79 34.55
C SER A 821 4.61 -21.36 34.00
N GLY A 822 4.37 -20.33 34.80
CA GLY A 822 4.52 -18.94 34.39
C GLY A 822 3.37 -18.37 33.54
N VAL A 823 2.30 -19.15 33.34
CA VAL A 823 1.08 -18.64 32.66
C VAL A 823 0.22 -17.87 33.63
N PHE A 824 -0.22 -16.67 33.25
CA PHE A 824 -1.07 -15.78 34.03
C PHE A 824 -2.49 -15.77 33.48
N ALA A 825 -3.46 -15.48 34.37
CA ALA A 825 -4.81 -15.25 33.93
C ALA A 825 -4.96 -13.85 33.28
N GLU A 826 -5.81 -13.78 32.28
CA GLU A 826 -6.20 -12.55 31.59
C GLU A 826 -7.73 -12.38 31.65
N PRO A 827 -8.27 -11.17 31.49
CA PRO A 827 -9.71 -10.98 31.34
C PRO A 827 -10.26 -11.76 30.15
N GLN A 828 -11.25 -12.60 30.37
CA GLN A 828 -11.90 -13.42 29.36
C GLN A 828 -13.42 -13.28 29.45
N ARG A 829 -14.10 -13.41 28.30
CA ARG A 829 -15.56 -13.56 28.27
C ARG A 829 -15.98 -14.90 28.88
N PRO A 830 -17.21 -15.01 29.43
CA PRO A 830 -17.69 -16.30 29.96
C PRO A 830 -17.57 -17.44 28.96
N GLY A 831 -17.00 -18.55 29.38
CA GLY A 831 -16.77 -19.74 28.54
C GLY A 831 -15.49 -19.70 27.70
N LYS A 832 -14.84 -18.56 27.49
CA LYS A 832 -13.51 -18.51 26.88
C LYS A 832 -12.43 -18.70 27.93
N ALA A 833 -11.38 -19.45 27.61
CA ALA A 833 -10.31 -19.77 28.54
C ALA A 833 -8.97 -19.92 27.81
N ILE A 834 -7.87 -19.85 28.57
CA ILE A 834 -6.54 -20.28 28.14
C ILE A 834 -6.39 -21.72 28.60
N TYR A 835 -6.16 -22.63 27.67
CA TYR A 835 -5.82 -24.03 27.95
C TYR A 835 -4.31 -24.20 28.00
N ALA A 836 -3.77 -24.38 29.19
CA ALA A 836 -2.33 -24.52 29.42
C ALA A 836 -2.00 -26.00 29.63
N THR A 837 -1.06 -26.51 28.84
CA THR A 837 -0.52 -27.89 28.90
C THR A 837 1.00 -27.84 28.98
N ALA A 838 1.64 -28.95 29.17
CA ALA A 838 3.10 -29.07 29.13
C ALA A 838 3.69 -28.70 27.77
N SER A 839 2.93 -28.87 26.68
CA SER A 839 3.33 -28.54 25.30
C SER A 839 3.12 -27.07 24.91
N GLY A 840 2.40 -26.30 25.71
CA GLY A 840 2.12 -24.90 25.42
C GLY A 840 0.73 -24.41 25.85
N THR A 841 0.33 -23.27 25.29
CA THR A 841 -0.99 -22.68 25.57
C THR A 841 -1.82 -22.52 24.31
N ASP A 842 -3.14 -22.74 24.42
CA ASP A 842 -4.13 -22.49 23.37
C ASP A 842 -5.31 -21.71 23.94
N GLY A 843 -5.93 -20.84 23.14
CA GLY A 843 -7.22 -20.26 23.46
C GLY A 843 -8.32 -21.30 23.22
N VAL A 844 -9.27 -21.44 24.14
CA VAL A 844 -10.37 -22.40 23.99
C VAL A 844 -11.71 -21.77 24.35
N LEU A 845 -12.76 -22.18 23.64
CA LEU A 845 -14.13 -21.91 24.01
C LEU A 845 -14.76 -23.21 24.56
N ILE A 846 -15.13 -23.19 25.83
CA ILE A 846 -15.75 -24.34 26.49
C ILE A 846 -17.13 -24.60 25.90
N GLY A 847 -17.44 -25.86 25.57
CA GLY A 847 -18.78 -26.27 25.12
C GLY A 847 -19.85 -25.91 26.14
N TRP A 848 -20.87 -25.20 25.68
CA TRP A 848 -21.97 -24.81 26.54
C TRP A 848 -22.84 -26.01 26.86
N THR A 849 -23.20 -26.15 28.13
CA THR A 849 -24.12 -27.21 28.60
C THR A 849 -25.27 -26.56 29.35
N PRO A 850 -26.53 -26.85 29.02
CA PRO A 850 -27.66 -26.31 29.73
C PRO A 850 -27.61 -26.69 31.24
N PRO A 851 -28.00 -25.77 32.14
CA PRO A 851 -28.20 -26.15 33.54
C PRO A 851 -29.26 -27.24 33.65
N PRO A 852 -29.20 -28.10 34.66
CA PRO A 852 -30.25 -29.09 34.90
C PRO A 852 -31.62 -28.38 35.01
N THR A 853 -32.59 -28.88 34.26
CA THR A 853 -33.97 -28.38 34.33
C THR A 853 -34.59 -28.86 35.66
N MET A 854 -35.05 -27.96 36.49
CA MET A 854 -35.89 -28.31 37.63
C MET A 854 -37.14 -29.02 37.10
N PRO A 855 -37.56 -30.16 37.64
CA PRO A 855 -38.87 -30.71 37.28
C PRO A 855 -39.90 -29.62 37.54
N THR A 856 -40.66 -29.27 36.52
CA THR A 856 -41.87 -28.45 36.74
C THR A 856 -42.72 -29.18 37.73
N ALA A 857 -42.94 -28.61 38.93
CA ALA A 857 -43.86 -29.13 39.93
C ALA A 857 -45.17 -29.34 39.21
N GLY A 858 -45.48 -30.59 38.92
CA GLY A 858 -46.78 -30.98 38.45
C GLY A 858 -47.80 -30.47 39.45
N SER A 859 -48.80 -29.77 39.01
CA SER A 859 -49.95 -29.36 39.79
C SER A 859 -50.62 -30.62 40.36
N GLN A 860 -50.15 -31.04 41.56
CA GLN A 860 -50.96 -31.91 42.38
C GLN A 860 -52.04 -31.03 42.96
N HIS A 861 -53.26 -31.17 42.40
CA HIS A 861 -54.46 -30.73 43.00
C HIS A 861 -54.57 -31.42 44.40
N LEU A 862 -54.46 -30.60 45.44
CA LEU A 862 -54.92 -30.98 46.76
C LEU A 862 -56.46 -31.12 46.66
N SER A 863 -56.95 -32.36 46.70
CA SER A 863 -58.30 -32.68 47.03
C SER A 863 -58.44 -33.03 48.50
#